data_6ed52f1cbce20db3c6cfa55c06e4e4c3
#
_entry.id   6ed52f1cbce20db3c6cfa55c06e4e4c3
#
_cell.length_a   1.000
_cell.length_b   1.000
_cell.length_c   1.000
_cell.angle_alpha   90.00
_cell.angle_beta   90.00
_cell.angle_gamma   90.00
#
_symmetry.space_group_name_H-M   'P 1'
#
loop_
_entity.id
_entity.type
_entity.pdbx_description
1 polymer ?
#
loop_
_entity_poly.entity_id
_entity_poly.type
_entity_poly.pdbx_seq_one_letter_code
_entity_poly.pdbx_strand_id
1 'polypeptide(L)'
;MGTTQQDIIIQPAKVLPGRIRQQIFARLLSLLRSPLWLCLLLAFILRMWLIIRTHGVIDGDEALVGIQAEHILRGELPIYFYGQPYMGSLEAYLVALIFTIFGPSAWALRTEPALLSLALVWLTWKLAAALADYAQLPPYPRRLFMTIAALLAAIPPLYDAVVELRTWGGLIESFVLMLLLLLSVFQLTRRWHAGASVRELTWRWAGIGLILGLGFWVYPLVVFAVLAAFSWIACDRIVAFVQLRRDLVAVPRRSFTVLLRTAKVLLPAVAAIPPSLVGFAPALIWGASHRWENVAFIVQLGKEDGTGLREKLRTIIRITRLYIDFDAQRVISGALPGENRMLTIIHTPLLILGLCCLIITIILVALSFLRYHPLLLRIRHLAAFPSLFAICAAFIFCTSRATIYGINPYGLDLAGRFATPLVLVLPFFFATIFTIISMYIYQAGKDRAQNQPQHASPPGAWRPSLLQGLLFSLLLVSLCAQVWTYGLANSDTIFASPYCASTPANYESIIAYMQSEHIHYAWAFNFMAYPIVFKTDSNIIVADPFAIRHPSHSIDLTRIPANSNAVLHADRPGILVLTQHNNPYPLVLRLLDNMHITYHVARFLAGAYRDVLVVTPLNHTVPVLKLDLKDFNTLFGCSAG
;
A
#
# COMPACT_ATOMS: atom_id res chain seq x y z
N MET A 1 5.28 -10.64 71.52
CA MET A 1 5.61 -10.61 70.07
C MET A 1 4.46 -9.93 69.37
N GLY A 2 4.58 -8.62 69.12
CA GLY A 2 3.52 -7.80 68.48
C GLY A 2 3.78 -7.70 67.00
N THR A 3 2.80 -8.06 66.21
CA THR A 3 2.77 -7.86 64.76
C THR A 3 2.12 -6.51 64.48
N THR A 4 2.92 -5.56 64.01
CA THR A 4 2.48 -4.24 63.56
C THR A 4 1.82 -4.40 62.20
N GLN A 5 0.50 -4.18 62.15
CA GLN A 5 -0.28 -4.06 60.93
C GLN A 5 -0.04 -2.67 60.34
N GLN A 6 0.62 -2.59 59.18
CA GLN A 6 0.74 -1.32 58.43
C GLN A 6 -0.53 -1.10 57.63
N ASP A 7 -1.31 -0.11 58.05
CA ASP A 7 -2.45 0.40 57.29
C ASP A 7 -1.98 1.11 56.00
N ILE A 8 -2.25 0.50 54.87
CA ILE A 8 -2.05 1.12 53.55
C ILE A 8 -3.17 2.16 53.33
N ILE A 9 -2.83 3.42 53.56
CA ILE A 9 -3.72 4.56 53.24
C ILE A 9 -3.75 4.72 51.75
N ILE A 10 -4.83 4.21 51.10
CA ILE A 10 -5.15 4.48 49.69
C ILE A 10 -5.59 5.94 49.60
N GLN A 11 -4.72 6.80 49.05
CA GLN A 11 -5.09 8.19 48.76
C GLN A 11 -6.22 8.19 47.71
N PRO A 12 -7.33 8.91 47.90
CA PRO A 12 -8.38 9.01 46.92
C PRO A 12 -7.85 9.71 45.67
N ALA A 13 -8.14 9.11 44.50
CA ALA A 13 -7.76 9.64 43.19
C ALA A 13 -8.19 11.12 43.09
N LYS A 14 -7.24 12.01 42.76
CA LYS A 14 -7.49 13.44 42.56
C LYS A 14 -8.60 13.64 41.54
N VAL A 15 -9.79 14.01 41.98
CA VAL A 15 -10.90 14.38 41.08
C VAL A 15 -10.50 15.64 40.33
N LEU A 16 -10.38 15.53 39.02
CA LEU A 16 -10.09 16.66 38.12
C LEU A 16 -11.09 17.79 38.34
N PRO A 17 -10.64 19.07 38.44
CA PRO A 17 -11.53 20.20 38.61
C PRO A 17 -12.62 20.22 37.54
N GLY A 18 -13.89 20.48 37.90
CA GLY A 18 -15.04 20.37 37.01
C GLY A 18 -14.93 21.16 35.69
N ARG A 19 -14.18 22.27 35.69
CA ARG A 19 -13.85 23.05 34.46
C ARG A 19 -12.99 22.27 33.47
N ILE A 20 -12.01 21.48 33.93
CA ILE A 20 -11.16 20.67 33.06
C ILE A 20 -11.98 19.53 32.44
N ARG A 21 -12.86 18.90 33.23
CA ARG A 21 -13.76 17.85 32.74
C ARG A 21 -14.74 18.38 31.70
N GLN A 22 -15.32 19.57 31.91
CA GLN A 22 -16.17 20.23 30.93
C GLN A 22 -15.43 20.62 29.65
N GLN A 23 -14.21 21.12 29.77
CA GLN A 23 -13.38 21.44 28.60
C GLN A 23 -12.98 20.19 27.80
N ILE A 24 -12.61 19.10 28.47
CA ILE A 24 -12.32 17.81 27.83
C ILE A 24 -13.58 17.28 27.13
N PHE A 25 -14.73 17.31 27.82
CA PHE A 25 -16.00 16.85 27.25
C PHE A 25 -16.45 17.69 26.05
N ALA A 26 -16.34 19.02 26.13
CA ALA A 26 -16.65 19.91 25.01
C ALA A 26 -15.70 19.69 23.81
N ARG A 27 -14.41 19.46 24.07
CA ARG A 27 -13.44 19.09 23.03
C ARG A 27 -13.76 17.73 22.41
N LEU A 28 -14.07 16.72 23.19
CA LEU A 28 -14.52 15.41 22.74
C LEU A 28 -15.78 15.53 21.88
N LEU A 29 -16.78 16.29 22.34
CA LEU A 29 -18.02 16.50 21.59
C LEU A 29 -17.79 17.25 20.27
N SER A 30 -16.87 18.22 20.26
CA SER A 30 -16.48 18.94 19.03
C SER A 30 -15.70 18.03 18.07
N LEU A 31 -14.86 17.12 18.57
CA LEU A 31 -14.17 16.10 17.78
C LEU A 31 -15.18 15.14 17.15
N LEU A 32 -16.12 14.61 17.93
CA LEU A 32 -17.18 13.70 17.44
C LEU A 32 -18.10 14.33 16.38
N ARG A 33 -18.26 15.66 16.41
CA ARG A 33 -18.99 16.42 15.36
C ARG A 33 -18.16 16.66 14.10
N SER A 34 -16.89 16.29 14.09
CA SER A 34 -16.04 16.40 12.89
C SER A 34 -16.41 15.34 11.87
N PRO A 35 -16.60 15.69 10.57
CA PRO A 35 -16.83 14.71 9.50
C PRO A 35 -15.77 13.61 9.43
N LEU A 36 -14.57 13.85 9.93
CA LEU A 36 -13.49 12.86 10.00
C LEU A 36 -13.92 11.57 10.72
N TRP A 37 -14.64 11.69 11.84
CA TRP A 37 -15.05 10.50 12.60
C TRP A 37 -16.05 9.63 11.83
N LEU A 38 -16.90 10.26 11.02
CA LEU A 38 -17.80 9.53 10.12
C LEU A 38 -17.00 8.81 9.03
N CYS A 39 -15.97 9.46 8.46
CA CYS A 39 -15.09 8.82 7.47
C CYS A 39 -14.32 7.64 8.10
N LEU A 40 -13.77 7.81 9.31
CA LEU A 40 -13.06 6.73 10.00
C LEU A 40 -13.98 5.57 10.37
N LEU A 41 -15.18 5.85 10.87
CA LEU A 41 -16.17 4.81 11.18
C LEU A 41 -16.60 4.05 9.92
N LEU A 42 -16.85 4.75 8.84
CA LEU A 42 -17.22 4.15 7.56
C LEU A 42 -16.05 3.30 7.00
N ALA A 43 -14.83 3.81 7.06
CA ALA A 43 -13.63 3.07 6.70
C ALA A 43 -13.50 1.78 7.51
N PHE A 44 -13.67 1.86 8.83
CA PHE A 44 -13.61 0.69 9.72
C PHE A 44 -14.67 -0.34 9.36
N ILE A 45 -15.94 0.07 9.21
CA ILE A 45 -17.04 -0.83 8.88
C ILE A 45 -16.79 -1.54 7.55
N LEU A 46 -16.35 -0.82 6.51
CA LEU A 46 -16.10 -1.41 5.19
C LEU A 46 -14.93 -2.40 5.21
N ARG A 47 -13.83 -2.10 5.93
CA ARG A 47 -12.69 -3.02 6.04
C ARG A 47 -13.08 -4.27 6.83
N MET A 48 -13.78 -4.13 7.96
CA MET A 48 -14.28 -5.27 8.71
C MET A 48 -15.24 -6.12 7.89
N TRP A 49 -16.13 -5.49 7.14
CA TRP A 49 -17.04 -6.20 6.25
C TRP A 49 -16.30 -7.01 5.18
N LEU A 50 -15.26 -6.41 4.52
CA LEU A 50 -14.43 -7.13 3.56
C LEU A 50 -13.68 -8.31 4.21
N ILE A 51 -13.06 -8.09 5.37
CA ILE A 51 -12.34 -9.15 6.10
C ILE A 51 -13.29 -10.31 6.44
N ILE A 52 -14.50 -10.01 6.95
CA ILE A 52 -15.51 -11.01 7.31
C ILE A 52 -15.90 -11.86 6.09
N ARG A 53 -16.06 -11.25 4.94
CA ARG A 53 -16.44 -11.95 3.71
C ARG A 53 -15.36 -12.85 3.13
N THR A 54 -14.10 -12.73 3.55
CA THR A 54 -13.01 -13.56 3.01
C THR A 54 -13.05 -15.00 3.52
N HIS A 55 -13.85 -15.31 4.54
CA HIS A 55 -13.94 -16.64 5.16
C HIS A 55 -12.57 -17.26 5.50
N GLY A 56 -11.56 -16.43 5.80
CA GLY A 56 -10.22 -16.90 6.14
C GLY A 56 -9.35 -17.31 4.95
N VAL A 57 -9.71 -16.94 3.72
CA VAL A 57 -8.84 -17.08 2.54
C VAL A 57 -7.62 -16.19 2.72
N ILE A 58 -6.41 -16.76 2.61
CA ILE A 58 -5.13 -16.05 2.64
C ILE A 58 -4.25 -16.54 1.50
N ASP A 59 -3.38 -15.66 1.00
CA ASP A 59 -2.36 -16.08 0.05
C ASP A 59 -1.05 -16.50 0.75
N GLY A 60 -0.07 -16.98 -0.04
CA GLY A 60 1.19 -17.47 0.51
C GLY A 60 2.04 -16.37 1.15
N ASP A 61 2.04 -15.16 0.60
CA ASP A 61 2.82 -14.05 1.17
C ASP A 61 2.19 -13.56 2.48
N GLU A 62 0.84 -13.47 2.55
CA GLU A 62 0.12 -13.18 3.81
C GLU A 62 0.41 -14.24 4.88
N ALA A 63 0.33 -15.52 4.49
CA ALA A 63 0.61 -16.64 5.40
C ALA A 63 2.05 -16.59 5.93
N LEU A 64 3.00 -16.19 5.08
CA LEU A 64 4.41 -16.07 5.47
C LEU A 64 4.64 -14.97 6.51
N VAL A 65 3.92 -13.83 6.41
CA VAL A 65 3.92 -12.79 7.47
C VAL A 65 3.36 -13.37 8.77
N GLY A 66 2.27 -14.16 8.70
CA GLY A 66 1.69 -14.83 9.86
C GLY A 66 2.67 -15.79 10.53
N ILE A 67 3.34 -16.66 9.77
CA ILE A 67 4.38 -17.57 10.27
C ILE A 67 5.52 -16.77 10.93
N GLN A 68 5.98 -15.70 10.29
CA GLN A 68 7.02 -14.86 10.86
C GLN A 68 6.59 -14.21 12.18
N ALA A 69 5.32 -13.79 12.27
CA ALA A 69 4.76 -13.25 13.51
C ALA A 69 4.69 -14.32 14.64
N GLU A 70 4.34 -15.56 14.31
CA GLU A 70 4.39 -16.68 15.26
C GLU A 70 5.82 -16.96 15.75
N HIS A 71 6.79 -16.93 14.84
CA HIS A 71 8.21 -17.10 15.21
C HIS A 71 8.70 -15.96 16.12
N ILE A 72 8.26 -14.71 15.87
CA ILE A 72 8.54 -13.58 16.77
C ILE A 72 7.98 -13.84 18.18
N LEU A 73 6.76 -14.37 18.30
CA LEU A 73 6.18 -14.74 19.60
C LEU A 73 6.94 -15.88 20.29
N ARG A 74 7.65 -16.71 19.55
CA ARG A 74 8.54 -17.77 20.06
C ARG A 74 9.95 -17.26 20.39
N GLY A 75 10.23 -15.96 20.18
CA GLY A 75 11.49 -15.31 20.54
C GLY A 75 12.46 -15.07 19.41
N GLU A 76 12.10 -15.33 18.16
CA GLU A 76 12.91 -14.92 17.02
C GLU A 76 12.84 -13.39 16.81
N LEU A 77 13.94 -12.80 16.33
CA LEU A 77 14.04 -11.37 16.08
C LEU A 77 14.47 -11.08 14.62
N PRO A 78 13.63 -11.45 13.64
CA PRO A 78 13.97 -11.22 12.23
C PRO A 78 13.99 -9.73 11.91
N ILE A 79 15.02 -9.27 11.21
CA ILE A 79 15.14 -7.87 10.76
C ILE A 79 14.46 -7.66 9.42
N TYR A 80 14.45 -8.69 8.58
CA TYR A 80 13.83 -8.66 7.26
C TYR A 80 12.74 -9.71 7.11
N PHE A 81 11.83 -9.45 6.20
CA PHE A 81 10.84 -10.41 5.75
C PHE A 81 11.53 -11.65 5.17
N TYR A 82 11.04 -12.81 5.50
CA TYR A 82 11.69 -14.07 5.17
C TYR A 82 12.00 -14.22 3.67
N GLY A 83 13.28 -14.46 3.37
CA GLY A 83 13.83 -14.59 2.02
C GLY A 83 13.81 -13.31 1.17
N GLN A 84 13.56 -12.13 1.77
CA GLN A 84 13.55 -10.84 1.06
C GLN A 84 14.33 -9.77 1.83
N PRO A 85 15.67 -9.74 1.72
CA PRO A 85 16.52 -8.86 2.53
C PRO A 85 16.45 -7.37 2.12
N TYR A 86 15.33 -6.94 1.57
CA TYR A 86 15.02 -5.54 1.23
C TYR A 86 13.68 -5.07 1.79
N MET A 87 12.91 -5.94 2.42
CA MET A 87 11.62 -5.64 3.06
C MET A 87 11.77 -5.90 4.55
N GLY A 88 11.61 -4.86 5.37
CA GLY A 88 11.73 -4.96 6.84
C GLY A 88 10.60 -5.77 7.47
N SER A 89 10.86 -6.36 8.62
CA SER A 89 9.88 -7.19 9.36
C SER A 89 8.89 -6.39 10.21
N LEU A 90 8.78 -5.06 10.03
CA LEU A 90 7.91 -4.23 10.89
C LEU A 90 6.47 -4.76 10.93
N GLU A 91 5.90 -5.11 9.78
CA GLU A 91 4.55 -5.68 9.67
C GLU A 91 4.41 -6.95 10.53
N ALA A 92 5.36 -7.89 10.45
CA ALA A 92 5.31 -9.11 11.24
C ALA A 92 5.37 -8.84 12.76
N TYR A 93 6.11 -7.83 13.22
CA TYR A 93 6.11 -7.41 14.63
C TYR A 93 4.77 -6.81 15.05
N LEU A 94 4.13 -5.99 14.21
CA LEU A 94 2.81 -5.43 14.48
C LEU A 94 1.74 -6.52 14.50
N VAL A 95 1.80 -7.47 13.56
CA VAL A 95 0.94 -8.66 13.53
C VAL A 95 1.16 -9.53 14.77
N ALA A 96 2.40 -9.76 15.20
CA ALA A 96 2.70 -10.50 16.42
C ALA A 96 2.03 -9.86 17.65
N LEU A 97 2.04 -8.52 17.75
CA LEU A 97 1.33 -7.80 18.81
C LEU A 97 -0.19 -8.06 18.74
N ILE A 98 -0.79 -8.11 17.54
CA ILE A 98 -2.21 -8.46 17.38
C ILE A 98 -2.46 -9.91 17.79
N PHE A 99 -1.58 -10.82 17.43
CA PHE A 99 -1.68 -12.24 17.80
C PHE A 99 -1.61 -12.48 19.31
N THR A 100 -0.91 -11.64 20.08
CA THR A 100 -0.94 -11.74 21.56
C THR A 100 -2.33 -11.52 22.15
N ILE A 101 -3.21 -10.79 21.43
CA ILE A 101 -4.56 -10.42 21.90
C ILE A 101 -5.62 -11.39 21.36
N PHE A 102 -5.55 -11.71 20.07
CA PHE A 102 -6.61 -12.44 19.35
C PHE A 102 -6.22 -13.87 18.95
N GLY A 103 -4.97 -14.27 19.16
CA GLY A 103 -4.40 -15.51 18.63
C GLY A 103 -4.12 -15.48 17.13
N PRO A 104 -3.30 -16.43 16.62
CA PRO A 104 -3.02 -16.54 15.19
C PRO A 104 -4.28 -16.93 14.40
N SER A 105 -4.61 -16.12 13.40
CA SER A 105 -5.72 -16.39 12.47
C SER A 105 -5.64 -15.44 11.28
N ALA A 106 -6.28 -15.81 10.15
CA ALA A 106 -6.39 -14.94 8.99
C ALA A 106 -7.09 -13.59 9.30
N TRP A 107 -7.98 -13.59 10.28
CA TRP A 107 -8.68 -12.38 10.74
C TRP A 107 -7.76 -11.46 11.54
N ALA A 108 -7.05 -12.02 12.51
CA ALA A 108 -6.08 -11.29 13.32
C ALA A 108 -4.95 -10.73 12.44
N LEU A 109 -4.48 -11.52 11.46
CA LEU A 109 -3.49 -11.11 10.47
C LEU A 109 -3.89 -9.82 9.74
N ARG A 110 -5.13 -9.74 9.25
CA ARG A 110 -5.65 -8.57 8.50
C ARG A 110 -6.09 -7.41 9.38
N THR A 111 -6.15 -7.59 10.70
CA THR A 111 -6.49 -6.48 11.62
C THR A 111 -5.43 -5.40 11.60
N GLU A 112 -4.17 -5.77 11.47
CA GLU A 112 -3.04 -4.83 11.39
C GLU A 112 -3.19 -3.87 10.21
N PRO A 113 -3.24 -4.32 8.92
CA PRO A 113 -3.39 -3.42 7.78
C PRO A 113 -4.72 -2.66 7.81
N ALA A 114 -5.80 -3.24 8.36
CA ALA A 114 -7.05 -2.51 8.54
C ALA A 114 -6.89 -1.29 9.46
N LEU A 115 -6.17 -1.42 10.57
CA LEU A 115 -5.87 -0.29 11.46
C LEU A 115 -5.00 0.76 10.79
N LEU A 116 -3.97 0.35 10.04
CA LEU A 116 -3.11 1.29 9.29
C LEU A 116 -3.87 1.99 8.16
N SER A 117 -4.84 1.34 7.53
CA SER A 117 -5.70 1.99 6.54
C SER A 117 -6.55 3.12 7.15
N LEU A 118 -6.95 3.03 8.42
CA LEU A 118 -7.57 4.15 9.13
C LEU A 118 -6.58 5.32 9.33
N ALA A 119 -5.31 5.00 9.58
CA ALA A 119 -4.27 6.03 9.64
C ALA A 119 -4.10 6.74 8.29
N LEU A 120 -4.23 6.03 7.15
CA LEU A 120 -4.24 6.65 5.81
C LEU A 120 -5.38 7.66 5.65
N VAL A 121 -6.61 7.32 6.07
CA VAL A 121 -7.75 8.23 6.05
C VAL A 121 -7.48 9.48 6.89
N TRP A 122 -6.94 9.30 8.09
CA TRP A 122 -6.58 10.40 8.98
C TRP A 122 -5.47 11.29 8.39
N LEU A 123 -4.41 10.71 7.82
CA LEU A 123 -3.31 11.44 7.18
C LEU A 123 -3.79 12.19 5.92
N THR A 124 -4.67 11.58 5.12
CA THR A 124 -5.31 12.24 3.97
C THR A 124 -6.11 13.47 4.42
N TRP A 125 -6.90 13.35 5.50
CA TRP A 125 -7.57 14.50 6.09
C TRP A 125 -6.59 15.60 6.52
N LYS A 126 -5.47 15.24 7.16
CA LYS A 126 -4.45 16.20 7.62
C LYS A 126 -3.76 16.90 6.44
N LEU A 127 -3.42 16.15 5.39
CA LEU A 127 -2.83 16.72 4.18
C LEU A 127 -3.84 17.60 3.45
N ALA A 128 -5.11 17.19 3.33
CA ALA A 128 -6.19 18.00 2.78
C ALA A 128 -6.36 19.33 3.55
N ALA A 129 -6.32 19.28 4.88
CA ALA A 129 -6.37 20.50 5.70
C ALA A 129 -5.19 21.44 5.39
N ALA A 130 -3.98 20.90 5.30
CA ALA A 130 -2.80 21.70 5.00
C ALA A 130 -2.85 22.33 3.59
N LEU A 131 -3.34 21.60 2.59
CA LEU A 131 -3.54 22.11 1.22
C LEU A 131 -4.64 23.18 1.17
N ALA A 132 -5.79 22.95 1.84
CA ALA A 132 -6.90 23.88 1.90
C ALA A 132 -6.51 25.19 2.60
N ASP A 133 -5.72 25.10 3.67
CA ASP A 133 -5.17 26.27 4.38
C ASP A 133 -4.17 27.05 3.50
N TYR A 134 -3.39 26.34 2.69
CA TYR A 134 -2.47 26.96 1.73
C TYR A 134 -3.21 27.67 0.59
N ALA A 135 -4.31 27.08 0.12
CA ALA A 135 -5.20 27.67 -0.88
C ALA A 135 -6.08 28.78 -0.33
N GLN A 136 -6.02 29.05 0.98
CA GLN A 136 -6.87 30.03 1.69
C GLN A 136 -8.35 29.84 1.39
N LEU A 137 -8.81 28.58 1.44
CA LEU A 137 -10.24 28.28 1.22
C LEU A 137 -11.09 28.85 2.35
N PRO A 138 -12.27 29.43 2.02
CA PRO A 138 -13.28 29.80 3.02
C PRO A 138 -13.73 28.59 3.85
N PRO A 139 -14.31 28.77 5.05
CA PRO A 139 -14.60 27.68 5.99
C PRO A 139 -15.44 26.54 5.39
N TYR A 140 -16.47 26.84 4.61
CA TYR A 140 -17.33 25.81 3.99
C TYR A 140 -16.58 25.02 2.89
N PRO A 141 -15.98 25.62 1.83
CA PRO A 141 -15.18 24.90 0.86
C PRO A 141 -14.01 24.14 1.47
N ARG A 142 -13.36 24.70 2.51
CA ARG A 142 -12.32 24.02 3.26
C ARG A 142 -12.81 22.70 3.86
N ARG A 143 -13.92 22.72 4.58
CA ARG A 143 -14.53 21.52 5.16
C ARG A 143 -14.95 20.54 4.06
N LEU A 144 -15.54 21.03 2.99
CA LEU A 144 -15.96 20.22 1.84
C LEU A 144 -14.77 19.47 1.23
N PHE A 145 -13.68 20.17 0.92
CA PHE A 145 -12.47 19.59 0.37
C PHE A 145 -11.88 18.48 1.26
N MET A 146 -11.75 18.77 2.56
CA MET A 146 -11.24 17.80 3.53
C MET A 146 -12.15 16.58 3.66
N THR A 147 -13.48 16.80 3.68
CA THR A 147 -14.45 15.70 3.82
C THR A 147 -14.47 14.82 2.58
N ILE A 148 -14.47 15.39 1.38
CA ILE A 148 -14.44 14.60 0.13
C ILE A 148 -13.14 13.80 0.04
N ALA A 149 -11.99 14.41 0.33
CA ALA A 149 -10.71 13.70 0.29
C ALA A 149 -10.66 12.52 1.28
N ALA A 150 -11.08 12.73 2.53
CA ALA A 150 -11.12 11.67 3.53
C ALA A 150 -12.18 10.60 3.22
N LEU A 151 -13.32 10.97 2.65
CA LEU A 151 -14.39 10.03 2.28
C LEU A 151 -13.94 9.12 1.13
N LEU A 152 -13.24 9.66 0.14
CA LEU A 152 -12.66 8.88 -0.95
C LEU A 152 -11.53 7.96 -0.47
N ALA A 153 -10.73 8.38 0.51
CA ALA A 153 -9.77 7.50 1.16
C ALA A 153 -10.44 6.44 2.07
N ALA A 154 -11.62 6.74 2.63
CA ALA A 154 -12.40 5.79 3.42
C ALA A 154 -13.07 4.72 2.55
N ILE A 155 -13.42 5.07 1.31
CA ILE A 155 -14.02 4.18 0.30
C ILE A 155 -13.10 4.17 -0.94
N PRO A 156 -11.91 3.56 -0.84
CA PRO A 156 -11.01 3.49 -2.00
C PRO A 156 -11.58 2.56 -3.08
N PRO A 157 -11.07 2.59 -4.30
CA PRO A 157 -11.36 1.60 -5.32
C PRO A 157 -11.19 0.15 -4.82
N LEU A 158 -12.01 -0.79 -5.32
CA LEU A 158 -12.01 -2.17 -4.81
C LEU A 158 -10.62 -2.80 -4.80
N TYR A 159 -9.87 -2.64 -5.89
CA TYR A 159 -8.49 -3.13 -5.97
C TYR A 159 -7.61 -2.57 -4.83
N ASP A 160 -7.69 -1.26 -4.61
CA ASP A 160 -6.91 -0.60 -3.56
C ASP A 160 -7.36 -1.01 -2.15
N ALA A 161 -8.67 -1.20 -1.94
CA ALA A 161 -9.21 -1.71 -0.67
C ALA A 161 -8.67 -3.11 -0.35
N VAL A 162 -8.53 -3.98 -1.36
CA VAL A 162 -7.93 -5.31 -1.20
C VAL A 162 -6.44 -5.21 -0.90
N VAL A 163 -5.71 -4.36 -1.62
CA VAL A 163 -4.28 -4.12 -1.40
C VAL A 163 -4.00 -3.54 -0.02
N GLU A 164 -4.83 -2.61 0.44
CA GLU A 164 -4.72 -2.01 1.78
C GLU A 164 -5.02 -2.99 2.93
N LEU A 165 -5.64 -4.13 2.66
CA LEU A 165 -5.97 -5.14 3.66
C LEU A 165 -5.07 -6.37 3.62
N ARG A 166 -4.14 -6.46 2.68
CA ARG A 166 -3.19 -7.56 2.59
C ARG A 166 -1.93 -7.27 3.39
N THR A 167 -1.47 -8.27 4.11
CA THR A 167 -0.13 -8.27 4.72
C THR A 167 0.90 -8.69 3.67
N TRP A 168 1.56 -7.73 3.06
CA TRP A 168 2.52 -7.93 1.96
C TRP A 168 3.93 -7.40 2.27
N GLY A 169 4.45 -7.71 3.46
CA GLY A 169 5.81 -7.38 3.85
C GLY A 169 6.08 -5.89 3.95
N GLY A 170 5.19 -5.12 4.60
CA GLY A 170 5.38 -3.69 4.87
C GLY A 170 4.78 -2.75 3.83
N LEU A 171 3.88 -3.22 2.97
CA LEU A 171 3.28 -2.39 1.92
C LEU A 171 2.43 -1.26 2.49
N ILE A 172 1.49 -1.56 3.39
CA ILE A 172 0.59 -0.57 3.98
C ILE A 172 1.34 0.41 4.91
N GLU A 173 2.33 -0.06 5.65
CA GLU A 173 3.22 0.77 6.45
C GLU A 173 3.97 1.77 5.57
N SER A 174 4.44 1.31 4.41
CA SER A 174 5.09 2.20 3.44
C SER A 174 4.16 3.30 2.97
N PHE A 175 2.86 3.04 2.76
CA PHE A 175 1.87 4.05 2.40
C PHE A 175 1.66 5.07 3.52
N VAL A 176 1.57 4.62 4.76
CA VAL A 176 1.48 5.51 5.93
C VAL A 176 2.72 6.39 6.01
N LEU A 177 3.92 5.82 5.86
CA LEU A 177 5.18 6.56 5.88
C LEU A 177 5.30 7.54 4.69
N MET A 178 4.82 7.16 3.49
CA MET A 178 4.76 8.06 2.34
C MET A 178 3.87 9.27 2.59
N LEU A 179 2.63 9.08 3.06
CA LEU A 179 1.73 10.19 3.38
C LEU A 179 2.28 11.06 4.52
N LEU A 180 2.89 10.44 5.53
CA LEU A 180 3.51 11.16 6.63
C LEU A 180 4.70 12.00 6.15
N LEU A 181 5.52 11.47 5.22
CA LEU A 181 6.61 12.21 4.58
C LEU A 181 6.08 13.40 3.76
N LEU A 182 5.08 13.16 2.91
CA LEU A 182 4.47 14.22 2.10
C LEU A 182 3.88 15.33 2.98
N LEU A 183 3.14 14.98 4.03
CA LEU A 183 2.58 15.95 4.98
C LEU A 183 3.68 16.73 5.70
N SER A 184 4.73 16.04 6.17
CA SER A 184 5.84 16.65 6.91
C SER A 184 6.62 17.64 6.05
N VAL A 185 6.92 17.26 4.79
CA VAL A 185 7.63 18.13 3.84
C VAL A 185 6.75 19.31 3.41
N PHE A 186 5.48 19.11 3.15
CA PHE A 186 4.56 20.20 2.84
C PHE A 186 4.44 21.20 4.00
N GLN A 187 4.35 20.71 5.24
CA GLN A 187 4.36 21.56 6.42
C GLN A 187 5.70 22.26 6.64
N LEU A 188 6.83 21.60 6.37
CA LEU A 188 8.16 22.20 6.46
C LEU A 188 8.26 23.42 5.55
N THR A 189 7.91 23.30 4.27
CA THR A 189 7.97 24.43 3.31
C THR A 189 7.05 25.57 3.73
N ARG A 190 5.85 25.29 4.22
CA ARG A 190 4.94 26.32 4.75
C ARG A 190 5.49 27.06 5.97
N ARG A 191 6.07 26.32 6.93
CA ARG A 191 6.68 26.90 8.13
C ARG A 191 7.92 27.72 7.79
N TRP A 192 8.63 27.29 6.76
CA TRP A 192 9.75 28.04 6.22
C TRP A 192 9.35 29.44 5.75
N HIS A 193 8.30 29.50 4.92
CA HIS A 193 7.76 30.79 4.45
C HIS A 193 7.13 31.63 5.56
N ALA A 194 6.64 31.01 6.61
CA ALA A 194 6.10 31.68 7.80
C ALA A 194 7.20 32.21 8.75
N GLY A 195 8.49 32.04 8.41
CA GLY A 195 9.60 32.53 9.24
C GLY A 195 9.84 31.70 10.51
N ALA A 196 9.58 30.40 10.47
CA ALA A 196 9.82 29.50 11.61
C ALA A 196 11.26 29.58 12.12
N SER A 197 11.45 29.39 13.41
CA SER A 197 12.78 29.42 14.05
C SER A 197 13.65 28.25 13.56
N VAL A 198 14.97 28.44 13.59
CA VAL A 198 15.95 27.40 13.24
C VAL A 198 15.69 26.13 14.07
N ARG A 199 15.38 26.26 15.36
CA ARG A 199 15.07 25.15 16.25
C ARG A 199 13.84 24.36 15.79
N GLU A 200 12.76 25.04 15.38
CA GLU A 200 11.56 24.37 14.84
C GLU A 200 11.88 23.62 13.54
N LEU A 201 12.62 24.25 12.64
CA LEU A 201 13.03 23.63 11.37
C LEU A 201 13.94 22.40 11.60
N THR A 202 14.85 22.47 12.58
CA THR A 202 15.72 21.35 12.97
C THR A 202 14.91 20.14 13.41
N TRP A 203 13.92 20.31 14.29
CA TRP A 203 13.05 19.20 14.73
C TRP A 203 12.20 18.63 13.59
N ARG A 204 11.73 19.47 12.67
CA ARG A 204 10.99 19.01 11.49
C ARG A 204 11.86 18.19 10.56
N TRP A 205 13.09 18.63 10.32
CA TRP A 205 14.05 17.85 9.53
C TRP A 205 14.44 16.54 10.23
N ALA A 206 14.62 16.55 11.55
CA ALA A 206 14.87 15.34 12.30
C ALA A 206 13.71 14.32 12.17
N GLY A 207 12.46 14.79 12.24
CA GLY A 207 11.29 13.94 11.99
C GLY A 207 11.25 13.39 10.56
N ILE A 208 11.55 14.21 9.54
CA ILE A 208 11.65 13.78 8.15
C ILE A 208 12.76 12.72 8.00
N GLY A 209 13.92 12.95 8.63
CA GLY A 209 15.02 11.96 8.62
C GLY A 209 14.59 10.61 9.19
N LEU A 210 13.90 10.60 10.33
CA LEU A 210 13.40 9.36 10.93
C LEU A 210 12.43 8.62 10.00
N ILE A 211 11.49 9.35 9.38
CA ILE A 211 10.53 8.77 8.43
C ILE A 211 11.27 8.19 7.21
N LEU A 212 12.30 8.86 6.71
CA LEU A 212 13.11 8.37 5.60
C LEU A 212 13.83 7.06 5.98
N GLY A 213 14.51 7.04 7.13
CA GLY A 213 15.24 5.85 7.57
C GLY A 213 14.32 4.66 7.79
N LEU A 214 13.22 4.84 8.52
CA LEU A 214 12.19 3.81 8.71
C LEU A 214 11.60 3.36 7.38
N GLY A 215 11.25 4.29 6.50
CA GLY A 215 10.64 3.98 5.21
C GLY A 215 11.52 3.10 4.33
N PHE A 216 12.82 3.41 4.23
CA PHE A 216 13.75 2.59 3.46
C PHE A 216 14.03 1.22 4.09
N TRP A 217 13.97 1.09 5.41
CA TRP A 217 14.06 -0.22 6.05
C TRP A 217 12.79 -1.03 5.84
N VAL A 218 11.60 -0.42 6.05
CA VAL A 218 10.31 -1.12 5.94
C VAL A 218 10.05 -1.59 4.52
N TYR A 219 10.10 -0.66 3.55
CA TYR A 219 9.92 -1.01 2.16
C TYR A 219 10.45 0.09 1.22
N PRO A 220 11.39 -0.22 0.30
CA PRO A 220 11.97 0.77 -0.62
C PRO A 220 10.97 1.52 -1.50
N LEU A 221 9.72 1.06 -1.56
CA LEU A 221 8.64 1.75 -2.28
C LEU A 221 8.44 3.21 -1.81
N VAL A 222 8.89 3.55 -0.61
CA VAL A 222 8.90 4.93 -0.11
C VAL A 222 9.62 5.92 -1.04
N VAL A 223 10.48 5.43 -1.94
CA VAL A 223 11.19 6.24 -2.95
C VAL A 223 10.24 7.10 -3.79
N PHE A 224 9.00 6.67 -4.00
CA PHE A 224 7.98 7.45 -4.71
C PHE A 224 7.69 8.78 -4.00
N ALA A 225 7.48 8.73 -2.69
CA ALA A 225 7.26 9.94 -1.89
C ALA A 225 8.55 10.74 -1.69
N VAL A 226 9.69 10.09 -1.61
CA VAL A 226 11.01 10.74 -1.50
C VAL A 226 11.28 11.62 -2.71
N LEU A 227 11.12 11.09 -3.93
CA LEU A 227 11.31 11.87 -5.15
C LEU A 227 10.37 13.08 -5.21
N ALA A 228 9.08 12.87 -4.91
CA ALA A 228 8.10 13.96 -4.91
C ALA A 228 8.40 15.02 -3.84
N ALA A 229 8.77 14.61 -2.63
CA ALA A 229 9.09 15.47 -1.50
C ALA A 229 10.33 16.35 -1.79
N PHE A 230 11.40 15.74 -2.27
CA PHE A 230 12.62 16.48 -2.61
C PHE A 230 12.43 17.37 -3.85
N SER A 231 11.69 16.91 -4.86
CA SER A 231 11.32 17.74 -6.01
C SER A 231 10.50 18.96 -5.59
N TRP A 232 9.56 18.80 -4.64
CA TRP A 232 8.80 19.91 -4.09
C TRP A 232 9.69 20.94 -3.40
N ILE A 233 10.59 20.50 -2.51
CA ILE A 233 11.55 21.37 -1.84
C ILE A 233 12.45 22.08 -2.87
N ALA A 234 12.95 21.35 -3.86
CA ALA A 234 13.80 21.91 -4.90
C ALA A 234 13.06 22.98 -5.72
N CYS A 235 11.85 22.69 -6.19
CA CYS A 235 11.01 23.66 -6.92
C CYS A 235 10.74 24.91 -6.08
N ASP A 236 10.38 24.73 -4.80
CA ASP A 236 10.14 25.83 -3.86
C ASP A 236 11.39 26.71 -3.69
N ARG A 237 12.58 26.10 -3.54
CA ARG A 237 13.84 26.83 -3.41
C ARG A 237 14.28 27.52 -4.70
N ILE A 238 14.09 26.88 -5.86
CA ILE A 238 14.39 27.46 -7.17
C ILE A 238 13.52 28.70 -7.40
N VAL A 239 12.22 28.63 -7.12
CA VAL A 239 11.29 29.77 -7.24
C VAL A 239 11.73 30.91 -6.32
N ALA A 240 12.03 30.62 -5.06
CA ALA A 240 12.51 31.60 -4.10
C ALA A 240 13.84 32.25 -4.56
N PHE A 241 14.77 31.46 -5.10
CA PHE A 241 16.04 31.95 -5.62
C PHE A 241 15.86 32.86 -6.87
N VAL A 242 14.98 32.45 -7.80
CA VAL A 242 14.69 33.24 -9.01
C VAL A 242 14.04 34.58 -8.66
N GLN A 243 13.08 34.57 -7.73
CA GLN A 243 12.44 35.80 -7.23
C GLN A 243 13.50 36.74 -6.60
N LEU A 244 14.32 36.19 -5.73
CA LEU A 244 15.38 36.91 -5.06
C LEU A 244 16.43 37.47 -6.04
N ARG A 245 16.78 36.69 -7.10
CA ARG A 245 17.70 37.19 -8.15
C ARG A 245 17.09 38.35 -8.93
N ARG A 246 15.79 38.35 -9.21
CA ARG A 246 15.10 39.48 -9.85
C ARG A 246 15.16 40.74 -8.97
N ASP A 247 14.95 40.58 -7.67
CA ASP A 247 15.04 41.72 -6.71
C ASP A 247 16.47 42.21 -6.53
N LEU A 248 17.48 41.36 -6.75
CA LEU A 248 18.91 41.69 -6.62
C LEU A 248 19.52 42.38 -7.85
N VAL A 249 18.95 42.14 -9.04
CA VAL A 249 19.37 42.90 -10.24
C VAL A 249 19.18 44.40 -10.02
N ALA A 250 18.28 44.76 -9.11
CA ALA A 250 18.08 46.16 -8.68
C ALA A 250 19.11 46.68 -7.63
N VAL A 251 19.85 45.76 -6.91
CA VAL A 251 20.80 46.17 -5.84
C VAL A 251 21.99 45.20 -5.70
N PRO A 252 23.13 45.40 -6.41
CA PRO A 252 24.24 44.43 -6.54
C PRO A 252 24.95 44.02 -5.24
N ARG A 253 24.94 44.84 -4.19
CA ARG A 253 25.68 44.60 -2.93
C ARG A 253 25.08 43.54 -2.00
N ARG A 254 23.92 42.96 -2.31
CA ARG A 254 23.21 41.99 -1.43
C ARG A 254 23.42 40.50 -1.74
N SER A 255 24.20 40.13 -2.75
CA SER A 255 24.37 38.74 -3.19
C SER A 255 24.92 37.80 -2.08
N PHE A 256 25.87 38.28 -1.27
CA PHE A 256 26.46 37.49 -0.19
C PHE A 256 25.49 37.25 0.98
N THR A 257 24.70 38.24 1.35
CA THR A 257 23.67 38.14 2.39
C THR A 257 22.57 37.16 2.00
N VAL A 258 22.32 36.99 0.73
CA VAL A 258 21.35 36.04 0.17
C VAL A 258 21.87 34.61 0.26
N LEU A 259 23.11 34.38 -0.14
CA LEU A 259 23.77 33.09 -0.02
C LEU A 259 23.77 32.61 1.45
N LEU A 260 24.14 33.52 2.37
CA LEU A 260 24.09 33.24 3.82
C LEU A 260 22.68 32.94 4.34
N ARG A 261 21.64 33.64 3.85
CA ARG A 261 20.25 33.34 4.22
C ARG A 261 19.80 31.96 3.70
N THR A 262 20.16 31.65 2.46
CA THR A 262 19.85 30.33 1.88
C THR A 262 20.58 29.20 2.62
N ALA A 263 21.86 29.40 2.94
CA ALA A 263 22.64 28.43 3.71
C ALA A 263 22.07 28.23 5.13
N LYS A 264 21.69 29.29 5.84
CA LYS A 264 21.06 29.19 7.17
C LYS A 264 19.75 28.45 7.14
N VAL A 265 19.02 28.48 6.03
CA VAL A 265 17.75 27.78 5.84
C VAL A 265 17.98 26.30 5.54
N LEU A 266 19.05 25.94 4.82
CA LEU A 266 19.40 24.56 4.52
C LEU A 266 20.19 23.86 5.63
N LEU A 267 20.91 24.60 6.47
CA LEU A 267 21.70 24.04 7.56
C LEU A 267 20.90 23.10 8.49
N PRO A 268 19.64 23.42 8.88
CA PRO A 268 18.82 22.51 9.68
C PRO A 268 18.58 21.16 9.01
N ALA A 269 18.72 21.02 7.68
CA ALA A 269 18.53 19.74 6.99
C ALA A 269 19.56 18.69 7.41
N VAL A 270 20.75 19.10 7.85
CA VAL A 270 21.77 18.19 8.40
C VAL A 270 21.24 17.43 9.61
N ALA A 271 20.29 18.01 10.36
CA ALA A 271 19.65 17.36 11.49
C ALA A 271 18.76 16.16 11.09
N ALA A 272 18.49 15.95 9.81
CA ALA A 272 17.81 14.75 9.34
C ALA A 272 18.73 13.50 9.37
N ILE A 273 20.05 13.67 9.28
CA ILE A 273 21.00 12.56 9.14
C ILE A 273 20.97 11.61 10.34
N PRO A 274 21.19 12.04 11.61
CA PRO A 274 21.20 11.09 12.74
C PRO A 274 19.89 10.32 12.89
N PRO A 275 18.68 10.93 12.88
CA PRO A 275 17.43 10.17 12.95
C PRO A 275 17.20 9.25 11.76
N SER A 276 17.69 9.58 10.55
CA SER A 276 17.58 8.67 9.41
C SER A 276 18.44 7.42 9.61
N LEU A 277 19.64 7.57 10.19
CA LEU A 277 20.48 6.42 10.57
C LEU A 277 19.81 5.59 11.67
N VAL A 278 19.15 6.22 12.65
CA VAL A 278 18.39 5.49 13.68
C VAL A 278 17.23 4.72 13.06
N GLY A 279 16.44 5.33 12.18
CA GLY A 279 15.33 4.65 11.49
C GLY A 279 15.80 3.52 10.58
N PHE A 280 16.98 3.64 9.98
CA PHE A 280 17.58 2.63 9.10
C PHE A 280 18.52 1.67 9.85
N ALA A 281 18.70 1.83 11.17
CA ALA A 281 19.62 1.03 11.98
C ALA A 281 19.41 -0.49 11.85
N PRO A 282 18.17 -1.04 11.84
CA PRO A 282 17.99 -2.48 11.65
C PRO A 282 18.64 -2.98 10.34
N ALA A 283 18.47 -2.25 9.25
CA ALA A 283 19.07 -2.59 7.95
C ALA A 283 20.61 -2.51 7.97
N LEU A 284 21.18 -1.53 8.68
CA LEU A 284 22.63 -1.37 8.83
C LEU A 284 23.23 -2.50 9.66
N ILE A 285 22.59 -2.85 10.80
CA ILE A 285 23.04 -3.93 11.68
C ILE A 285 23.03 -5.26 10.93
N TRP A 286 21.94 -5.55 10.23
CA TRP A 286 21.81 -6.77 9.46
C TRP A 286 22.84 -6.81 8.30
N GLY A 287 23.00 -5.73 7.56
CA GLY A 287 23.97 -5.62 6.48
C GLY A 287 25.39 -5.87 6.94
N ALA A 288 25.79 -5.30 8.08
CA ALA A 288 27.12 -5.49 8.66
C ALA A 288 27.40 -6.95 9.05
N SER A 289 26.38 -7.69 9.52
CA SER A 289 26.50 -9.11 9.90
C SER A 289 26.37 -10.08 8.71
N HIS A 290 25.77 -9.67 7.57
CA HIS A 290 25.49 -10.50 6.40
C HIS A 290 26.20 -9.98 5.13
N ARG A 291 27.41 -9.45 5.26
CA ARG A 291 28.26 -9.01 4.12
C ARG A 291 27.55 -8.07 3.15
N TRP A 292 26.62 -7.25 3.64
CA TRP A 292 25.82 -6.28 2.86
C TRP A 292 24.95 -6.92 1.75
N GLU A 293 24.48 -8.14 1.96
CA GLU A 293 23.61 -8.86 1.01
C GLU A 293 22.32 -8.07 0.69
N ASN A 294 21.77 -7.33 1.67
CA ASN A 294 20.62 -6.43 1.45
C ASN A 294 20.92 -5.35 0.40
N VAL A 295 22.11 -4.76 0.43
CA VAL A 295 22.55 -3.77 -0.56
C VAL A 295 22.87 -4.47 -1.89
N ALA A 296 23.56 -5.60 -1.84
CA ALA A 296 23.89 -6.39 -3.03
C ALA A 296 22.63 -6.82 -3.79
N PHE A 297 21.58 -7.24 -3.08
CA PHE A 297 20.29 -7.60 -3.67
C PHE A 297 19.67 -6.43 -4.45
N ILE A 298 19.57 -5.24 -3.84
CA ILE A 298 19.01 -4.03 -4.48
C ILE A 298 19.86 -3.63 -5.70
N VAL A 299 21.18 -3.71 -5.59
CA VAL A 299 22.10 -3.39 -6.70
C VAL A 299 21.98 -4.41 -7.83
N GLN A 300 21.81 -5.70 -7.51
CA GLN A 300 21.62 -6.75 -8.52
C GLN A 300 20.30 -6.61 -9.28
N LEU A 301 19.22 -6.23 -8.59
CA LEU A 301 17.96 -5.85 -9.25
C LEU A 301 18.16 -4.68 -10.23
N GLY A 302 19.18 -3.87 -10.05
CA GLY A 302 19.55 -2.76 -10.92
C GLY A 302 20.61 -3.06 -11.98
N LYS A 303 21.29 -4.22 -11.96
CA LYS A 303 22.34 -4.54 -12.96
C LYS A 303 21.76 -4.84 -14.34
N GLU A 304 22.41 -4.29 -15.35
CA GLU A 304 22.05 -4.46 -16.76
C GLU A 304 22.81 -5.62 -17.38
N ASP A 305 22.09 -6.48 -18.05
CA ASP A 305 22.66 -7.34 -19.07
C ASP A 305 22.86 -6.47 -20.32
N GLY A 306 23.96 -5.77 -20.42
CA GLY A 306 24.52 -5.13 -21.62
C GLY A 306 23.59 -4.59 -22.73
N THR A 307 22.31 -4.32 -22.44
CA THR A 307 21.33 -3.92 -23.43
C THR A 307 21.57 -2.49 -23.92
N GLY A 308 21.59 -2.30 -25.24
CA GLY A 308 21.82 -1.00 -25.86
C GLY A 308 20.70 0.01 -25.53
N LEU A 309 20.97 1.32 -25.70
CA LEU A 309 20.03 2.42 -25.44
C LEU A 309 18.68 2.21 -26.14
N ARG A 310 18.67 1.67 -27.35
CA ARG A 310 17.45 1.40 -28.14
C ARG A 310 16.53 0.39 -27.45
N GLU A 311 17.10 -0.64 -26.84
CA GLU A 311 16.34 -1.66 -26.13
C GLU A 311 15.78 -1.14 -24.81
N LYS A 312 16.55 -0.33 -24.09
CA LYS A 312 16.08 0.39 -22.89
C LYS A 312 14.88 1.27 -23.21
N LEU A 313 14.93 2.06 -24.28
CA LEU A 313 13.82 2.90 -24.70
C LEU A 313 12.58 2.09 -25.08
N ARG A 314 12.74 0.96 -25.77
CA ARG A 314 11.63 0.04 -26.07
C ARG A 314 10.99 -0.51 -24.82
N THR A 315 11.81 -0.90 -23.84
CA THR A 315 11.35 -1.41 -22.56
C THR A 315 10.56 -0.35 -21.79
N ILE A 316 11.07 0.89 -21.70
CA ILE A 316 10.35 2.01 -21.08
C ILE A 316 9.02 2.26 -21.76
N ILE A 317 8.96 2.27 -23.10
CA ILE A 317 7.71 2.46 -23.86
C ILE A 317 6.71 1.33 -23.54
N ARG A 318 7.17 0.07 -23.50
CA ARG A 318 6.32 -1.08 -23.15
C ARG A 318 5.76 -0.96 -21.74
N ILE A 319 6.59 -0.61 -20.77
CA ILE A 319 6.16 -0.42 -19.36
C ILE A 319 5.20 0.77 -19.24
N THR A 320 5.45 1.86 -19.95
CA THR A 320 4.55 3.02 -19.96
C THR A 320 3.17 2.64 -20.50
N ARG A 321 3.10 1.85 -21.56
CA ARG A 321 1.83 1.31 -22.07
C ARG A 321 1.15 0.42 -21.03
N LEU A 322 1.88 -0.50 -20.39
CA LEU A 322 1.35 -1.35 -19.33
C LEU A 322 0.77 -0.53 -18.17
N TYR A 323 1.49 0.51 -17.75
CA TYR A 323 1.01 1.42 -16.70
C TYR A 323 -0.30 2.11 -17.08
N ILE A 324 -0.41 2.61 -18.30
CA ILE A 324 -1.61 3.30 -18.79
C ILE A 324 -2.76 2.32 -19.03
N ASP A 325 -2.48 1.17 -19.66
CA ASP A 325 -3.51 0.25 -20.13
C ASP A 325 -4.05 -0.68 -19.01
N PHE A 326 -3.29 -0.87 -17.94
CA PHE A 326 -3.66 -1.80 -16.86
C PHE A 326 -3.54 -1.19 -15.47
N ASP A 327 -2.32 -0.85 -15.04
CA ASP A 327 -2.06 -0.65 -13.63
C ASP A 327 -2.68 0.64 -13.09
N ALA A 328 -2.57 1.76 -13.82
CA ALA A 328 -3.23 3.01 -13.45
C ALA A 328 -4.76 2.86 -13.49
N GLN A 329 -5.29 2.09 -14.44
CA GLN A 329 -6.73 1.84 -14.53
C GLN A 329 -7.24 1.05 -13.33
N ARG A 330 -6.52 0.03 -12.86
CA ARG A 330 -6.86 -0.73 -11.64
C ARG A 330 -6.94 0.18 -10.42
N VAL A 331 -5.90 0.99 -10.20
CA VAL A 331 -5.82 1.92 -9.06
C VAL A 331 -6.90 3.01 -9.13
N ILE A 332 -7.31 3.46 -10.33
CA ILE A 332 -8.31 4.51 -10.48
C ILE A 332 -9.75 3.97 -10.38
N SER A 333 -10.02 2.79 -10.94
CA SER A 333 -11.38 2.24 -11.02
C SER A 333 -11.67 1.15 -10.00
N GLY A 334 -10.64 0.44 -9.53
CA GLY A 334 -10.77 -0.74 -8.67
C GLY A 334 -10.89 -2.06 -9.43
N ALA A 335 -10.68 -2.06 -10.76
CA ALA A 335 -10.81 -3.25 -11.58
C ALA A 335 -9.86 -4.36 -11.12
N LEU A 336 -10.38 -5.60 -11.05
CA LEU A 336 -9.63 -6.78 -10.67
C LEU A 336 -9.30 -7.63 -11.91
N PRO A 337 -8.17 -8.35 -11.93
CA PRO A 337 -7.89 -9.30 -12.98
C PRO A 337 -8.97 -10.38 -13.08
N GLY A 338 -9.51 -10.59 -14.28
CA GLY A 338 -10.53 -11.63 -14.51
C GLY A 338 -11.90 -11.34 -13.90
N GLU A 339 -12.21 -10.07 -13.61
CA GLU A 339 -13.51 -9.68 -13.07
C GLU A 339 -14.67 -10.03 -13.99
N ASN A 340 -15.84 -10.19 -13.41
CA ASN A 340 -17.06 -10.48 -14.17
C ASN A 340 -17.59 -9.23 -14.88
N ARG A 341 -18.48 -9.45 -15.88
CA ARG A 341 -19.07 -8.39 -16.70
C ARG A 341 -19.79 -7.29 -15.88
N MET A 342 -20.42 -7.66 -14.75
CA MET A 342 -21.12 -6.70 -13.89
C MET A 342 -20.15 -5.71 -13.24
N LEU A 343 -19.02 -6.19 -12.74
CA LEU A 343 -17.96 -5.33 -12.19
C LEU A 343 -17.39 -4.40 -13.26
N THR A 344 -17.10 -4.91 -14.46
CA THR A 344 -16.61 -4.10 -15.58
C THR A 344 -17.57 -2.96 -15.95
N ILE A 345 -18.89 -3.21 -15.94
CA ILE A 345 -19.90 -2.17 -16.21
C ILE A 345 -19.84 -1.04 -15.17
N ILE A 346 -19.55 -1.36 -13.90
CA ILE A 346 -19.45 -0.36 -12.83
C ILE A 346 -18.08 0.33 -12.84
N HIS A 347 -17.00 -0.41 -13.05
CA HIS A 347 -15.64 0.13 -13.06
C HIS A 347 -15.37 1.07 -14.23
N THR A 348 -15.98 0.85 -15.40
CA THR A 348 -15.76 1.69 -16.59
C THR A 348 -16.14 3.17 -16.36
N PRO A 349 -17.36 3.52 -15.88
CA PRO A 349 -17.69 4.93 -15.61
C PRO A 349 -16.87 5.52 -14.45
N LEU A 350 -16.50 4.73 -13.44
CA LEU A 350 -15.61 5.17 -12.37
C LEU A 350 -14.22 5.50 -12.90
N LEU A 351 -13.70 4.69 -13.82
CA LEU A 351 -12.44 4.94 -14.51
C LEU A 351 -12.49 6.26 -15.31
N ILE A 352 -13.53 6.44 -16.11
CA ILE A 352 -13.70 7.66 -16.91
C ILE A 352 -13.73 8.89 -16.00
N LEU A 353 -14.54 8.85 -14.94
CA LEU A 353 -14.63 9.95 -13.97
C LEU A 353 -13.28 10.22 -13.30
N GLY A 354 -12.57 9.19 -12.87
CA GLY A 354 -11.26 9.30 -12.24
C GLY A 354 -10.20 9.88 -13.17
N LEU A 355 -10.12 9.39 -14.40
CA LEU A 355 -9.22 9.91 -15.42
C LEU A 355 -9.54 11.36 -15.77
N CYS A 356 -10.82 11.71 -15.93
CA CYS A 356 -11.23 13.10 -16.14
C CYS A 356 -10.78 14.01 -14.99
N CYS A 357 -11.03 13.63 -13.75
CA CYS A 357 -10.58 14.41 -12.58
C CYS A 357 -9.05 14.56 -12.55
N LEU A 358 -8.32 13.49 -12.77
CA LEU A 358 -6.86 13.48 -12.79
C LEU A 358 -6.30 14.40 -13.90
N ILE A 359 -6.70 14.14 -15.15
CA ILE A 359 -6.17 14.83 -16.32
C ILE A 359 -6.55 16.31 -16.31
N ILE A 360 -7.83 16.63 -16.06
CA ILE A 360 -8.30 18.02 -15.99
C ILE A 360 -7.54 18.78 -14.89
N THR A 361 -7.38 18.18 -13.72
CA THR A 361 -6.65 18.84 -12.62
C THR A 361 -5.21 19.13 -13.00
N ILE A 362 -4.48 18.15 -13.58
CA ILE A 362 -3.09 18.33 -14.01
C ILE A 362 -3.00 19.44 -15.08
N ILE A 363 -3.90 19.45 -16.05
CA ILE A 363 -3.95 20.51 -17.08
C ILE A 363 -4.22 21.87 -16.44
N LEU A 364 -5.17 21.99 -15.53
CA LEU A 364 -5.47 23.25 -14.85
C LEU A 364 -4.31 23.73 -13.96
N VAL A 365 -3.59 22.82 -13.31
CA VAL A 365 -2.36 23.13 -12.58
C VAL A 365 -1.30 23.65 -13.55
N ALA A 366 -1.06 23.01 -14.69
CA ALA A 366 -0.12 23.47 -15.71
C ALA A 366 -0.50 24.85 -16.24
N LEU A 367 -1.77 25.06 -16.59
CA LEU A 367 -2.28 26.36 -17.08
C LEU A 367 -2.13 27.47 -16.02
N SER A 368 -2.15 27.15 -14.72
CA SER A 368 -1.97 28.10 -13.64
C SER A 368 -0.56 28.75 -13.60
N PHE A 369 0.42 28.12 -14.22
CA PHE A 369 1.78 28.68 -14.37
C PHE A 369 1.89 29.61 -15.59
N LEU A 370 1.00 29.43 -16.57
CA LEU A 370 0.98 30.22 -17.82
C LEU A 370 0.05 31.43 -17.74
N ARG A 371 -1.05 31.34 -16.99
CA ARG A 371 -2.07 32.38 -16.87
C ARG A 371 -2.36 32.70 -15.42
N TYR A 372 -2.24 33.98 -15.06
CA TYR A 372 -2.64 34.47 -13.74
C TYR A 372 -4.17 34.62 -13.69
N HIS A 373 -4.81 33.70 -12.96
CA HIS A 373 -6.25 33.77 -12.68
C HIS A 373 -6.49 33.29 -11.24
N PRO A 374 -7.29 34.00 -10.41
CA PRO A 374 -7.47 33.65 -8.99
C PRO A 374 -7.95 32.20 -8.76
N LEU A 375 -8.82 31.70 -9.64
CA LEU A 375 -9.31 30.32 -9.57
C LEU A 375 -8.20 29.32 -9.86
N LEU A 376 -7.40 29.53 -10.93
CA LEU A 376 -6.27 28.68 -11.28
C LEU A 376 -5.22 28.68 -10.17
N LEU A 377 -5.00 29.81 -9.51
CA LEU A 377 -4.09 29.90 -8.35
C LEU A 377 -4.55 29.00 -7.20
N ARG A 378 -5.86 29.00 -6.88
CA ARG A 378 -6.41 28.10 -5.88
C ARG A 378 -6.26 26.63 -6.25
N ILE A 379 -6.55 26.27 -7.52
CA ILE A 379 -6.35 24.91 -8.03
C ILE A 379 -4.88 24.50 -7.88
N ARG A 380 -3.94 25.38 -8.26
CA ARG A 380 -2.51 25.13 -8.06
C ARG A 380 -2.17 24.84 -6.61
N HIS A 381 -2.68 25.64 -5.67
CA HIS A 381 -2.39 25.45 -4.26
C HIS A 381 -2.99 24.15 -3.70
N LEU A 382 -4.12 23.69 -4.21
CA LEU A 382 -4.75 22.42 -3.78
C LEU A 382 -4.10 21.19 -4.40
N ALA A 383 -3.71 21.28 -5.68
CA ALA A 383 -3.41 20.09 -6.45
C ALA A 383 -1.97 20.01 -7.01
N ALA A 384 -1.13 21.08 -6.94
CA ALA A 384 0.21 21.02 -7.50
C ALA A 384 1.10 19.98 -6.81
N PHE A 385 1.03 19.86 -5.48
CA PHE A 385 1.79 18.87 -4.75
C PHE A 385 1.32 17.44 -5.01
N PRO A 386 0.01 17.11 -4.93
CA PRO A 386 -0.53 15.83 -5.40
C PRO A 386 -0.16 15.51 -6.86
N SER A 387 -0.23 16.49 -7.78
CA SER A 387 0.15 16.30 -9.19
C SER A 387 1.63 15.96 -9.35
N LEU A 388 2.51 16.64 -8.60
CA LEU A 388 3.94 16.34 -8.59
C LEU A 388 4.18 14.90 -8.11
N PHE A 389 3.50 14.45 -7.06
CA PHE A 389 3.60 13.06 -6.61
C PHE A 389 3.14 12.08 -7.70
N ALA A 390 1.99 12.31 -8.33
CA ALA A 390 1.48 11.43 -9.39
C ALA A 390 2.46 11.34 -10.58
N ILE A 391 3.07 12.48 -10.98
CA ILE A 391 4.08 12.52 -12.04
C ILE A 391 5.35 11.76 -11.62
N CYS A 392 5.84 11.96 -10.39
CA CYS A 392 7.01 11.24 -9.87
C CYS A 392 6.73 9.73 -9.76
N ALA A 393 5.53 9.35 -9.33
CA ALA A 393 5.11 7.95 -9.26
C ALA A 393 5.10 7.29 -10.65
N ALA A 394 4.47 7.92 -11.63
CA ALA A 394 4.49 7.45 -13.01
C ALA A 394 5.92 7.37 -13.58
N PHE A 395 6.75 8.37 -13.31
CA PHE A 395 8.14 8.38 -13.74
C PHE A 395 8.94 7.21 -13.16
N ILE A 396 8.87 6.98 -11.85
CA ILE A 396 9.58 5.86 -11.19
C ILE A 396 9.04 4.54 -11.74
N PHE A 397 7.71 4.37 -11.83
CA PHE A 397 7.12 3.15 -12.37
C PHE A 397 7.67 2.84 -13.78
N CYS A 398 7.65 3.82 -14.68
CA CYS A 398 8.03 3.63 -16.07
C CYS A 398 9.54 3.43 -16.27
N THR A 399 10.38 3.91 -15.34
CA THR A 399 11.84 3.89 -15.48
C THR A 399 12.54 2.92 -14.54
N SER A 400 11.86 2.43 -13.50
CA SER A 400 12.44 1.53 -12.50
C SER A 400 12.55 0.10 -13.04
N ARG A 401 13.70 -0.50 -12.80
CA ARG A 401 13.94 -1.91 -13.10
C ARG A 401 13.20 -2.86 -12.16
N ALA A 402 12.99 -2.46 -10.92
CA ALA A 402 12.20 -3.26 -10.00
C ALA A 402 10.79 -3.52 -10.56
N THR A 403 10.20 -2.53 -11.25
CA THR A 403 8.94 -2.70 -11.99
C THR A 403 9.09 -3.69 -13.14
N ILE A 404 10.21 -3.65 -13.88
CA ILE A 404 10.47 -4.57 -14.99
C ILE A 404 10.55 -6.03 -14.50
N TYR A 405 11.22 -6.28 -13.37
CA TYR A 405 11.32 -7.62 -12.79
C TYR A 405 10.02 -8.10 -12.13
N GLY A 406 9.17 -7.19 -11.65
CA GLY A 406 7.84 -7.50 -11.15
C GLY A 406 6.84 -7.88 -12.25
N ILE A 407 7.19 -7.64 -13.51
CA ILE A 407 6.38 -8.00 -14.67
C ILE A 407 6.73 -9.44 -15.08
N ASN A 408 5.72 -10.30 -15.16
CA ASN A 408 5.91 -11.69 -15.57
C ASN A 408 6.43 -11.79 -17.03
N PRO A 409 6.86 -13.00 -17.51
CA PRO A 409 7.34 -13.20 -18.88
C PRO A 409 6.38 -12.74 -19.98
N TYR A 410 5.08 -12.64 -19.65
CA TYR A 410 4.03 -12.15 -20.56
C TYR A 410 3.88 -10.62 -20.54
N GLY A 411 4.67 -9.90 -19.77
CA GLY A 411 4.67 -8.45 -19.70
C GLY A 411 3.55 -7.87 -18.84
N LEU A 412 2.99 -8.64 -17.90
CA LEU A 412 1.90 -8.22 -17.00
C LEU A 412 2.42 -8.09 -15.57
N ASP A 413 2.16 -6.96 -14.93
CA ASP A 413 2.25 -6.82 -13.47
C ASP A 413 0.99 -7.42 -12.83
N LEU A 414 1.03 -8.71 -12.54
CA LEU A 414 -0.12 -9.43 -11.99
C LEU A 414 -0.58 -8.86 -10.65
N ALA A 415 0.36 -8.41 -9.83
CA ALA A 415 0.05 -7.86 -8.52
C ALA A 415 -0.36 -6.37 -8.59
N GLY A 416 0.13 -5.61 -9.57
CA GLY A 416 -0.12 -4.17 -9.71
C GLY A 416 0.46 -3.31 -8.59
N ARG A 417 1.20 -3.90 -7.64
CA ARG A 417 1.60 -3.25 -6.37
C ARG A 417 2.50 -2.02 -6.54
N PHE A 418 3.26 -1.93 -7.64
CA PHE A 418 4.14 -0.78 -7.88
C PHE A 418 3.38 0.45 -8.41
N ALA A 419 2.15 0.29 -8.91
CA ALA A 419 1.28 1.40 -9.32
C ALA A 419 0.44 1.93 -8.16
N THR A 420 0.23 1.14 -7.11
CA THR A 420 -0.64 1.47 -5.97
C THR A 420 -0.29 2.76 -5.22
N PRO A 421 0.96 3.28 -5.16
CA PRO A 421 1.21 4.58 -4.53
C PRO A 421 0.38 5.73 -5.08
N LEU A 422 -0.14 5.61 -6.32
CA LEU A 422 -1.03 6.61 -6.91
C LEU A 422 -2.32 6.82 -6.09
N VAL A 423 -2.83 5.78 -5.40
CA VAL A 423 -4.03 5.86 -4.55
C VAL A 423 -3.93 6.95 -3.48
N LEU A 424 -2.72 7.21 -2.97
CA LEU A 424 -2.47 8.19 -1.92
C LEU A 424 -2.85 9.62 -2.31
N VAL A 425 -2.88 9.93 -3.61
CA VAL A 425 -3.15 11.29 -4.11
C VAL A 425 -4.42 11.41 -4.93
N LEU A 426 -5.01 10.31 -5.39
CA LEU A 426 -6.28 10.32 -6.13
C LEU A 426 -7.40 11.09 -5.44
N PRO A 427 -7.62 10.96 -4.11
CA PRO A 427 -8.65 11.70 -3.40
C PRO A 427 -8.57 13.23 -3.57
N PHE A 428 -7.35 13.77 -3.72
CA PHE A 428 -7.16 15.22 -3.85
C PHE A 428 -7.57 15.75 -5.21
N PHE A 429 -7.47 14.98 -6.28
CA PHE A 429 -7.91 15.38 -7.62
C PHE A 429 -9.44 15.52 -7.67
N PHE A 430 -10.14 14.51 -7.18
CA PHE A 430 -11.60 14.55 -7.06
C PHE A 430 -12.05 15.69 -6.14
N ALA A 431 -11.47 15.78 -4.94
CA ALA A 431 -11.80 16.82 -3.98
C ALA A 431 -11.58 18.24 -4.55
N THR A 432 -10.49 18.43 -5.35
CA THR A 432 -10.21 19.71 -5.99
C THR A 432 -11.31 20.08 -6.98
N ILE A 433 -11.63 19.19 -7.94
CA ILE A 433 -12.63 19.46 -8.96
C ILE A 433 -14.00 19.74 -8.33
N PHE A 434 -14.46 18.85 -7.43
CA PHE A 434 -15.77 19.00 -6.78
C PHE A 434 -15.87 20.28 -5.93
N THR A 435 -14.81 20.62 -5.19
CA THR A 435 -14.80 21.83 -4.35
C THR A 435 -14.81 23.10 -5.21
N ILE A 436 -14.02 23.14 -6.28
CA ILE A 436 -13.93 24.32 -7.17
C ILE A 436 -15.23 24.53 -7.93
N ILE A 437 -15.84 23.46 -8.46
CA ILE A 437 -17.16 23.56 -9.14
C ILE A 437 -18.23 24.03 -8.14
N SER A 438 -18.26 23.45 -6.93
CA SER A 438 -19.20 23.87 -5.88
C SER A 438 -19.04 25.35 -5.51
N MET A 439 -17.79 25.83 -5.39
CA MET A 439 -17.53 27.26 -5.13
C MET A 439 -18.02 28.15 -6.27
N TYR A 440 -17.73 27.76 -7.51
CA TYR A 440 -18.15 28.52 -8.69
C TYR A 440 -19.68 28.63 -8.78
N ILE A 441 -20.39 27.51 -8.60
CA ILE A 441 -21.86 27.49 -8.58
C ILE A 441 -22.42 28.40 -7.46
N TYR A 442 -21.81 28.33 -6.26
CA TYR A 442 -22.24 29.16 -5.13
C TYR A 442 -22.02 30.66 -5.39
N GLN A 443 -20.84 31.05 -5.93
CA GLN A 443 -20.54 32.43 -6.28
C GLN A 443 -21.48 32.98 -7.37
N ALA A 444 -21.66 32.22 -8.44
CA ALA A 444 -22.57 32.60 -9.53
C ALA A 444 -24.02 32.78 -9.03
N GLY A 445 -24.44 31.97 -8.05
CA GLY A 445 -25.73 32.12 -7.42
C GLY A 445 -25.87 33.42 -6.61
N LYS A 446 -24.82 33.76 -5.86
CA LYS A 446 -24.80 34.98 -5.03
C LYS A 446 -24.79 36.25 -5.88
N ASP A 447 -23.96 36.28 -6.92
CA ASP A 447 -23.84 37.45 -7.82
C ASP A 447 -25.16 37.70 -8.56
N ARG A 448 -25.90 36.64 -8.95
CA ARG A 448 -27.23 36.77 -9.54
C ARG A 448 -28.25 37.32 -8.53
N ALA A 449 -28.23 36.84 -7.30
CA ALA A 449 -29.16 37.30 -6.26
C ALA A 449 -28.93 38.78 -5.91
N GLN A 450 -27.72 39.31 -6.03
CA GLN A 450 -27.40 40.70 -5.78
C GLN A 450 -27.72 41.63 -6.94
N ASN A 451 -27.70 41.12 -8.18
CA ASN A 451 -27.89 41.92 -9.39
C ASN A 451 -29.30 41.84 -9.99
N GLN A 452 -30.25 41.09 -9.41
CA GLN A 452 -31.64 41.04 -9.88
C GLN A 452 -32.46 42.18 -9.30
N PRO A 453 -33.17 42.99 -10.13
CA PRO A 453 -34.25 43.85 -9.68
C PRO A 453 -35.38 42.98 -9.09
N GLN A 454 -36.03 43.45 -8.02
CA GLN A 454 -36.97 42.69 -7.16
C GLN A 454 -38.16 42.01 -7.86
N HIS A 455 -38.33 42.12 -9.18
CA HIS A 455 -39.55 41.72 -9.88
C HIS A 455 -39.41 40.81 -11.11
N ALA A 456 -38.25 40.22 -11.39
CA ALA A 456 -38.11 39.34 -12.58
C ALA A 456 -37.32 38.07 -12.28
N SER A 457 -38.03 36.96 -12.09
CA SER A 457 -37.43 35.61 -12.23
C SER A 457 -37.54 35.17 -13.68
N PRO A 458 -36.47 35.10 -14.48
CA PRO A 458 -36.55 34.55 -15.83
C PRO A 458 -36.92 33.08 -15.78
N PRO A 459 -37.91 32.60 -16.56
CA PRO A 459 -38.20 31.19 -16.70
C PRO A 459 -37.00 30.50 -17.39
N GLY A 460 -36.42 29.46 -16.80
CA GLY A 460 -35.39 28.62 -17.40
C GLY A 460 -33.98 28.73 -16.84
N ALA A 461 -33.68 29.59 -15.87
CA ALA A 461 -32.38 29.60 -15.21
C ALA A 461 -32.29 28.46 -14.18
N TRP A 462 -31.40 27.48 -14.42
CA TRP A 462 -31.09 26.43 -13.46
C TRP A 462 -30.72 27.06 -12.11
N ARG A 463 -31.47 26.72 -11.07
CA ARG A 463 -31.20 27.25 -9.74
C ARG A 463 -29.81 26.73 -9.30
N PRO A 464 -28.94 27.57 -8.73
CA PRO A 464 -27.62 27.13 -8.24
C PRO A 464 -27.72 25.95 -7.26
N SER A 465 -28.79 25.89 -6.48
CA SER A 465 -29.09 24.76 -5.60
C SER A 465 -29.29 23.43 -6.33
N LEU A 466 -29.88 23.45 -7.53
CA LEU A 466 -30.10 22.25 -8.33
C LEU A 466 -28.77 21.72 -8.93
N LEU A 467 -27.90 22.60 -9.43
CA LEU A 467 -26.56 22.23 -9.92
C LEU A 467 -25.68 21.68 -8.78
N GLN A 468 -25.73 22.27 -7.59
CA GLN A 468 -25.06 21.72 -6.42
C GLN A 468 -25.62 20.34 -6.05
N GLY A 469 -26.94 20.19 -6.06
CA GLY A 469 -27.60 18.91 -5.81
C GLY A 469 -27.15 17.83 -6.79
N LEU A 470 -27.07 18.14 -8.10
CA LEU A 470 -26.57 17.21 -9.12
C LEU A 470 -25.11 16.83 -8.88
N LEU A 471 -24.24 17.79 -8.52
CA LEU A 471 -22.84 17.52 -8.23
C LEU A 471 -22.69 16.56 -7.01
N PHE A 472 -23.43 16.83 -5.93
CA PHE A 472 -23.39 15.93 -4.76
C PHE A 472 -24.02 14.56 -5.04
N SER A 473 -25.08 14.51 -5.87
CA SER A 473 -25.67 13.24 -6.31
C SER A 473 -24.66 12.41 -7.13
N LEU A 474 -23.89 13.04 -8.02
CA LEU A 474 -22.83 12.36 -8.78
C LEU A 474 -21.77 11.76 -7.84
N LEU A 475 -21.32 12.52 -6.83
CA LEU A 475 -20.38 12.02 -5.82
C LEU A 475 -20.99 10.84 -5.04
N LEU A 476 -22.21 10.99 -4.57
CA LEU A 476 -22.91 9.94 -3.81
C LEU A 476 -23.09 8.67 -4.64
N VAL A 477 -23.55 8.79 -5.88
CA VAL A 477 -23.73 7.65 -6.81
C VAL A 477 -22.38 6.97 -7.06
N SER A 478 -21.29 7.73 -7.24
CA SER A 478 -19.97 7.18 -7.43
C SER A 478 -19.49 6.39 -6.20
N LEU A 479 -19.70 6.92 -4.99
CA LEU A 479 -19.36 6.24 -3.75
C LEU A 479 -20.23 5.00 -3.50
N CYS A 480 -21.53 5.08 -3.78
CA CYS A 480 -22.43 3.92 -3.70
C CYS A 480 -22.03 2.83 -4.72
N ALA A 481 -21.69 3.22 -5.95
CA ALA A 481 -21.17 2.31 -6.96
C ALA A 481 -19.88 1.61 -6.50
N GLN A 482 -18.97 2.36 -5.88
CA GLN A 482 -17.74 1.83 -5.30
C GLN A 482 -18.03 0.77 -4.21
N VAL A 483 -18.88 1.10 -3.23
CA VAL A 483 -19.30 0.15 -2.19
C VAL A 483 -20.02 -1.07 -2.78
N TRP A 484 -20.78 -0.86 -3.83
CA TRP A 484 -21.47 -1.96 -4.53
C TRP A 484 -20.47 -2.96 -5.13
N THR A 485 -19.34 -2.48 -5.68
CA THR A 485 -18.30 -3.39 -6.21
C THR A 485 -17.72 -4.30 -5.14
N TYR A 486 -17.60 -3.83 -3.89
CA TYR A 486 -17.18 -4.66 -2.75
C TYR A 486 -18.17 -5.82 -2.50
N GLY A 487 -19.48 -5.56 -2.68
CA GLY A 487 -20.54 -6.58 -2.54
C GLY A 487 -20.57 -7.59 -3.69
N LEU A 488 -20.25 -7.17 -4.91
CA LEU A 488 -20.26 -8.01 -6.11
C LEU A 488 -18.98 -8.85 -6.27
N ALA A 489 -17.89 -8.45 -5.63
CA ALA A 489 -16.63 -9.17 -5.72
C ALA A 489 -16.75 -10.55 -5.08
N ASN A 490 -16.16 -11.56 -5.75
CA ASN A 490 -16.13 -12.92 -5.23
C ASN A 490 -15.17 -12.99 -4.03
N SER A 491 -15.72 -13.30 -2.85
CA SER A 491 -14.98 -13.41 -1.60
C SER A 491 -13.85 -14.45 -1.65
N ASP A 492 -14.03 -15.52 -2.41
CA ASP A 492 -13.07 -16.62 -2.47
C ASP A 492 -11.86 -16.32 -3.35
N THR A 493 -11.97 -15.32 -4.22
CA THR A 493 -10.93 -14.99 -5.20
C THR A 493 -10.24 -13.66 -4.96
N ILE A 494 -10.91 -12.68 -4.32
CA ILE A 494 -10.33 -11.33 -4.18
C ILE A 494 -9.08 -11.27 -3.31
N PHE A 495 -8.94 -12.23 -2.38
CA PHE A 495 -7.75 -12.39 -1.55
C PHE A 495 -6.90 -13.62 -1.92
N ALA A 496 -7.24 -14.33 -3.00
CA ALA A 496 -6.36 -15.36 -3.56
C ALA A 496 -5.07 -14.73 -4.12
N SER A 497 -4.05 -15.56 -4.32
CA SER A 497 -2.79 -15.07 -4.86
C SER A 497 -2.96 -14.46 -6.24
N PRO A 498 -2.53 -13.21 -6.48
CA PRO A 498 -2.52 -12.64 -7.82
C PRO A 498 -1.51 -13.33 -8.74
N TYR A 499 -0.54 -14.04 -8.17
CA TYR A 499 0.49 -14.78 -8.92
C TYR A 499 0.05 -16.19 -9.30
N CYS A 500 -0.92 -16.74 -8.58
CA CYS A 500 -1.45 -18.08 -8.82
C CYS A 500 -2.94 -18.17 -8.47
N ALA A 501 -3.79 -17.71 -9.38
CA ALA A 501 -5.26 -17.78 -9.22
C ALA A 501 -5.82 -19.22 -9.17
N SER A 502 -4.97 -20.23 -9.39
CA SER A 502 -5.34 -21.65 -9.37
C SER A 502 -5.22 -22.29 -7.99
N THR A 503 -4.70 -21.56 -6.98
CA THR A 503 -4.60 -22.09 -5.61
C THR A 503 -5.97 -22.21 -4.97
N PRO A 504 -6.18 -23.19 -4.06
CA PRO A 504 -7.44 -23.34 -3.34
C PRO A 504 -7.77 -22.09 -2.50
N ALA A 505 -9.04 -21.72 -2.47
CA ALA A 505 -9.51 -20.71 -1.52
C ALA A 505 -9.49 -21.24 -0.07
N ASN A 506 -9.76 -22.53 0.11
CA ASN A 506 -9.77 -23.18 1.41
C ASN A 506 -8.88 -24.43 1.42
N TYR A 507 -8.07 -24.60 2.46
CA TYR A 507 -7.15 -25.71 2.65
C TYR A 507 -7.63 -26.74 3.68
N GLU A 508 -8.78 -26.56 4.31
CA GLU A 508 -9.23 -27.38 5.44
C GLU A 508 -9.34 -28.86 5.10
N SER A 509 -9.91 -29.22 3.94
CA SER A 509 -10.03 -30.61 3.50
C SER A 509 -8.66 -31.25 3.21
N ILE A 510 -7.73 -30.49 2.65
CA ILE A 510 -6.36 -30.94 2.39
C ILE A 510 -5.64 -31.18 3.72
N ILE A 511 -5.73 -30.23 4.66
CA ILE A 511 -5.12 -30.33 5.99
C ILE A 511 -5.70 -31.52 6.75
N ALA A 512 -7.03 -31.68 6.77
CA ALA A 512 -7.69 -32.79 7.44
C ALA A 512 -7.23 -34.17 6.88
N TYR A 513 -7.10 -34.26 5.56
CA TYR A 513 -6.56 -35.47 4.92
C TYR A 513 -5.10 -35.70 5.29
N MET A 514 -4.24 -34.68 5.22
CA MET A 514 -2.83 -34.84 5.59
C MET A 514 -2.66 -35.26 7.06
N GLN A 515 -3.51 -34.75 7.95
CA GLN A 515 -3.55 -35.18 9.37
C GLN A 515 -4.00 -36.64 9.54
N SER A 516 -5.05 -37.05 8.82
CA SER A 516 -5.56 -38.44 8.90
C SER A 516 -4.57 -39.48 8.34
N GLU A 517 -3.81 -39.11 7.32
CA GLU A 517 -2.78 -39.96 6.70
C GLU A 517 -1.39 -39.77 7.32
N HIS A 518 -1.28 -39.00 8.42
CA HIS A 518 -0.02 -38.70 9.10
C HIS A 518 1.08 -38.10 8.20
N ILE A 519 0.68 -37.28 7.23
CA ILE A 519 1.60 -36.59 6.32
C ILE A 519 2.08 -35.30 7.00
N HIS A 520 3.19 -35.38 7.71
CA HIS A 520 3.76 -34.21 8.43
C HIS A 520 4.69 -33.37 7.57
N TYR A 521 5.23 -33.92 6.48
CA TYR A 521 6.22 -33.27 5.62
C TYR A 521 5.80 -33.37 4.15
N ALA A 522 5.82 -32.25 3.43
CA ALA A 522 5.51 -32.25 2.02
C ALA A 522 6.23 -31.13 1.24
N TRP A 523 6.36 -31.34 -0.08
CA TRP A 523 6.78 -30.32 -1.02
C TRP A 523 5.56 -29.71 -1.70
N ALA A 524 5.54 -28.39 -1.82
CA ALA A 524 4.52 -27.68 -2.61
C ALA A 524 5.10 -26.36 -3.13
N PHE A 525 4.44 -25.80 -4.13
CA PHE A 525 4.66 -24.42 -4.55
C PHE A 525 4.33 -23.44 -3.40
N ASN A 526 5.11 -22.38 -3.25
CA ASN A 526 5.06 -21.47 -2.10
C ASN A 526 3.65 -20.97 -1.74
N PHE A 527 2.82 -20.60 -2.73
CA PHE A 527 1.45 -20.12 -2.49
C PHE A 527 0.48 -21.19 -1.99
N MET A 528 0.85 -22.47 -2.02
CA MET A 528 0.13 -23.56 -1.33
C MET A 528 0.82 -23.97 -0.01
N ALA A 529 2.16 -23.89 0.03
CA ALA A 529 2.93 -24.35 1.18
C ALA A 529 2.64 -23.51 2.43
N TYR A 530 2.78 -22.20 2.36
CA TYR A 530 2.70 -21.34 3.53
C TYR A 530 1.30 -21.24 4.15
N PRO A 531 0.17 -21.18 3.39
CA PRO A 531 -1.15 -21.26 4.00
C PRO A 531 -1.38 -22.53 4.83
N ILE A 532 -0.83 -23.68 4.42
CA ILE A 532 -0.93 -24.93 5.19
C ILE A 532 -0.09 -24.84 6.46
N VAL A 533 1.14 -24.40 6.38
CA VAL A 533 2.05 -24.23 7.53
C VAL A 533 1.42 -23.29 8.57
N PHE A 534 0.93 -22.12 8.13
CA PHE A 534 0.29 -21.15 9.01
C PHE A 534 -0.97 -21.68 9.68
N LYS A 535 -1.89 -22.28 8.88
CA LYS A 535 -3.16 -22.82 9.41
C LYS A 535 -2.98 -24.00 10.35
N THR A 536 -1.84 -24.67 10.33
CA THR A 536 -1.53 -25.82 11.18
C THR A 536 -0.57 -25.51 12.32
N ASP A 537 -0.24 -24.23 12.53
CA ASP A 537 0.76 -23.80 13.53
C ASP A 537 2.08 -24.58 13.41
N SER A 538 2.52 -24.80 12.16
CA SER A 538 3.71 -25.60 11.82
C SER A 538 3.65 -27.09 12.22
N ASN A 539 2.49 -27.65 12.56
CA ASN A 539 2.34 -29.09 12.79
C ASN A 539 2.47 -29.91 11.51
N ILE A 540 2.15 -29.31 10.35
CA ILE A 540 2.45 -29.84 9.02
C ILE A 540 3.44 -28.89 8.37
N ILE A 541 4.63 -29.38 8.06
CA ILE A 541 5.70 -28.62 7.44
C ILE A 541 5.66 -28.84 5.93
N VAL A 542 5.33 -27.81 5.19
CA VAL A 542 5.35 -27.81 3.73
C VAL A 542 6.40 -26.80 3.27
N ALA A 543 7.28 -27.19 2.36
CA ALA A 543 8.35 -26.36 1.86
C ALA A 543 8.29 -26.18 0.35
N ASP A 544 8.77 -25.03 -0.13
CA ASP A 544 8.93 -24.74 -1.55
C ASP A 544 10.32 -25.16 -2.02
N PRO A 545 10.43 -26.12 -2.95
CA PRO A 545 11.73 -26.55 -3.47
C PRO A 545 12.34 -25.56 -4.47
N PHE A 546 11.60 -24.57 -4.95
CA PHE A 546 12.03 -23.68 -6.03
C PHE A 546 13.27 -22.87 -5.66
N ALA A 547 13.29 -22.29 -4.46
CA ALA A 547 14.38 -21.46 -3.99
C ALA A 547 15.68 -22.27 -3.79
N ILE A 548 15.58 -23.55 -3.39
CA ILE A 548 16.74 -24.44 -3.23
C ILE A 548 17.35 -24.79 -4.59
N ARG A 549 16.50 -24.99 -5.60
CA ARG A 549 16.93 -25.46 -6.91
C ARG A 549 17.46 -24.36 -7.83
N HIS A 550 16.99 -23.15 -7.66
CA HIS A 550 17.42 -22.00 -8.47
C HIS A 550 18.29 -21.03 -7.66
N PRO A 551 19.51 -21.44 -7.27
CA PRO A 551 20.46 -20.53 -6.64
C PRO A 551 21.05 -19.55 -7.67
N SER A 552 20.26 -19.11 -8.65
CA SER A 552 20.66 -18.19 -9.72
C SER A 552 21.13 -16.83 -9.22
N HIS A 553 20.95 -16.59 -7.93
CA HIS A 553 21.42 -15.39 -7.24
C HIS A 553 22.43 -15.82 -6.17
N SER A 554 23.46 -15.01 -5.96
CA SER A 554 24.43 -15.16 -4.86
C SER A 554 23.78 -15.07 -3.46
N ILE A 555 22.46 -14.92 -3.38
CA ILE A 555 21.66 -14.74 -2.17
C ILE A 555 20.68 -15.90 -2.07
N ASP A 556 20.65 -16.54 -0.91
CA ASP A 556 19.66 -17.57 -0.60
C ASP A 556 18.27 -16.95 -0.47
N LEU A 557 17.38 -17.28 -1.40
CA LEU A 557 15.98 -16.83 -1.42
C LEU A 557 15.04 -17.83 -0.73
N THR A 558 15.56 -18.83 -0.06
CA THR A 558 14.76 -19.77 0.73
C THR A 558 14.03 -19.01 1.83
N ARG A 559 12.69 -19.06 1.80
CA ARG A 559 11.86 -18.28 2.73
C ARG A 559 12.05 -18.74 4.17
N ILE A 560 11.99 -20.06 4.40
CA ILE A 560 12.15 -20.69 5.71
C ILE A 560 13.11 -21.86 5.57
N PRO A 561 14.43 -21.66 5.75
CA PRO A 561 15.45 -22.71 5.56
C PRO A 561 15.22 -23.93 6.47
N ALA A 562 14.72 -23.73 7.68
CA ALA A 562 14.42 -24.81 8.62
C ALA A 562 13.36 -25.77 8.06
N ASN A 563 12.27 -25.25 7.46
CA ASN A 563 11.24 -26.05 6.85
C ASN A 563 11.76 -26.84 5.63
N SER A 564 12.55 -26.19 4.79
CA SER A 564 13.18 -26.83 3.62
C SER A 564 14.09 -27.98 4.04
N ASN A 565 14.90 -27.79 5.08
CA ASN A 565 15.75 -28.84 5.63
C ASN A 565 14.96 -29.97 6.26
N ALA A 566 13.88 -29.67 6.99
CA ALA A 566 13.02 -30.69 7.59
C ALA A 566 12.39 -31.60 6.52
N VAL A 567 11.83 -31.00 5.46
CA VAL A 567 11.22 -31.78 4.35
C VAL A 567 12.28 -32.56 3.56
N LEU A 568 13.49 -32.00 3.36
CA LEU A 568 14.57 -32.66 2.63
C LEU A 568 15.06 -33.94 3.34
N HIS A 569 15.05 -33.96 4.66
CA HIS A 569 15.49 -35.11 5.46
C HIS A 569 14.34 -36.02 5.92
N ALA A 570 13.09 -35.69 5.58
CA ALA A 570 11.95 -36.52 5.91
C ALA A 570 11.95 -37.82 5.07
N ASP A 571 11.46 -38.91 5.66
CA ASP A 571 11.23 -40.15 4.93
C ASP A 571 10.01 -39.97 4.01
N ARG A 572 10.23 -40.06 2.72
CA ARG A 572 9.19 -40.01 1.67
C ARG A 572 8.19 -38.86 1.84
N PRO A 573 8.63 -37.58 1.85
CA PRO A 573 7.72 -36.47 1.99
C PRO A 573 6.67 -36.46 0.89
N GLY A 574 5.44 -36.05 1.24
CA GLY A 574 4.35 -35.88 0.29
C GLY A 574 4.66 -34.78 -0.73
N ILE A 575 3.86 -34.73 -1.80
CA ILE A 575 3.92 -33.67 -2.81
C ILE A 575 2.51 -33.14 -3.05
N LEU A 576 2.35 -31.83 -3.00
CA LEU A 576 1.09 -31.18 -3.40
C LEU A 576 1.30 -30.50 -4.75
N VAL A 577 0.46 -30.85 -5.71
CA VAL A 577 0.54 -30.30 -7.07
C VAL A 577 -0.81 -29.86 -7.59
N LEU A 578 -0.81 -28.83 -8.45
CA LEU A 578 -1.99 -28.38 -9.18
C LEU A 578 -2.16 -29.19 -10.46
N THR A 579 -3.39 -29.58 -10.77
CA THR A 579 -3.74 -30.26 -12.02
C THR A 579 -5.04 -29.71 -12.61
N GLN A 580 -5.29 -30.00 -13.88
CA GLN A 580 -6.58 -29.68 -14.51
C GLN A 580 -7.70 -30.52 -13.90
N HIS A 581 -8.87 -29.89 -13.75
CA HIS A 581 -10.06 -30.57 -13.25
C HIS A 581 -10.40 -31.77 -14.15
N ASN A 582 -10.79 -32.87 -13.52
CA ASN A 582 -11.17 -34.12 -14.22
C ASN A 582 -10.08 -34.76 -15.12
N ASN A 583 -8.83 -34.34 -15.04
CA ASN A 583 -7.76 -35.07 -15.71
C ASN A 583 -7.48 -36.37 -14.96
N PRO A 584 -7.80 -37.54 -15.54
CA PRO A 584 -7.67 -38.83 -14.84
C PRO A 584 -6.21 -39.24 -14.63
N TYR A 585 -5.32 -38.80 -15.51
CA TYR A 585 -3.91 -39.18 -15.48
C TYR A 585 -3.02 -37.97 -15.78
N PRO A 586 -2.90 -37.08 -14.81
CA PRO A 586 -2.10 -35.84 -14.97
C PRO A 586 -0.61 -36.15 -15.14
N LEU A 587 0.12 -35.19 -15.70
CA LEU A 587 1.54 -35.33 -16.04
C LEU A 587 2.40 -35.73 -14.83
N VAL A 588 2.04 -35.28 -13.62
CA VAL A 588 2.74 -35.65 -12.38
C VAL A 588 2.69 -37.15 -12.13
N LEU A 589 1.56 -37.82 -12.33
CA LEU A 589 1.44 -39.28 -12.11
C LEU A 589 2.27 -40.03 -13.15
N ARG A 590 2.22 -39.63 -14.42
CA ARG A 590 3.07 -40.18 -15.48
C ARG A 590 4.56 -40.06 -15.16
N LEU A 591 4.96 -38.91 -14.58
CA LEU A 591 6.35 -38.68 -14.19
C LEU A 591 6.79 -39.65 -13.07
N LEU A 592 5.92 -39.87 -12.07
CA LEU A 592 6.19 -40.80 -10.98
C LEU A 592 6.26 -42.25 -11.45
N ASP A 593 5.37 -42.64 -12.37
CA ASP A 593 5.39 -44.00 -12.98
C ASP A 593 6.69 -44.21 -13.78
N ASN A 594 7.14 -43.21 -14.53
CA ASN A 594 8.43 -43.27 -15.25
C ASN A 594 9.63 -43.40 -14.29
N MET A 595 9.52 -42.89 -13.07
CA MET A 595 10.51 -43.04 -12.02
C MET A 595 10.37 -44.32 -11.20
N HIS A 596 9.41 -45.20 -11.55
CA HIS A 596 9.06 -46.40 -10.79
C HIS A 596 8.72 -46.13 -9.32
N ILE A 597 8.12 -44.96 -9.04
CA ILE A 597 7.65 -44.58 -7.71
C ILE A 597 6.19 -45.01 -7.57
N THR A 598 5.93 -45.90 -6.61
CA THR A 598 4.55 -46.24 -6.19
C THR A 598 4.05 -45.17 -5.25
N TYR A 599 2.78 -44.82 -5.36
CA TYR A 599 2.21 -43.69 -4.61
C TYR A 599 0.74 -43.94 -4.28
N HIS A 600 0.27 -43.29 -3.24
CA HIS A 600 -1.14 -43.03 -2.97
C HIS A 600 -1.46 -41.58 -3.39
N VAL A 601 -2.66 -41.35 -3.95
CA VAL A 601 -3.08 -40.02 -4.39
C VAL A 601 -4.48 -39.68 -3.91
N ALA A 602 -4.64 -38.54 -3.30
CA ALA A 602 -5.92 -37.93 -2.98
C ALA A 602 -6.11 -36.65 -3.83
N ARG A 603 -7.37 -36.39 -4.23
CA ARG A 603 -7.72 -35.27 -5.09
C ARG A 603 -8.69 -34.35 -4.39
N PHE A 604 -8.40 -33.05 -4.42
CA PHE A 604 -9.19 -31.98 -3.81
C PHE A 604 -9.51 -30.90 -4.82
N LEU A 605 -10.72 -30.40 -4.80
CA LEU A 605 -11.14 -29.31 -5.67
C LEU A 605 -10.44 -28.00 -5.25
N ALA A 606 -9.75 -27.34 -6.19
CA ALA A 606 -9.09 -26.07 -5.95
C ALA A 606 -9.84 -24.87 -6.54
N GLY A 607 -10.81 -25.12 -7.40
CA GLY A 607 -11.63 -24.11 -8.09
C GLY A 607 -12.39 -24.71 -9.24
N ALA A 608 -12.99 -23.90 -10.11
CA ALA A 608 -13.85 -24.39 -11.19
C ALA A 608 -13.12 -25.27 -12.24
N TYR A 609 -11.80 -25.08 -12.40
CA TYR A 609 -11.03 -25.72 -13.48
C TYR A 609 -9.77 -26.44 -13.00
N ARG A 610 -9.52 -26.48 -11.69
CA ARG A 610 -8.30 -27.00 -11.10
C ARG A 610 -8.56 -27.86 -9.88
N ASP A 611 -7.69 -28.85 -9.68
CA ASP A 611 -7.64 -29.70 -8.50
C ASP A 611 -6.24 -29.65 -7.89
N VAL A 612 -6.16 -29.91 -6.60
CA VAL A 612 -4.91 -30.22 -5.89
C VAL A 612 -4.82 -31.73 -5.74
N LEU A 613 -3.71 -32.31 -6.13
CA LEU A 613 -3.36 -33.68 -5.80
C LEU A 613 -2.42 -33.66 -4.60
N VAL A 614 -2.74 -34.43 -3.58
CA VAL A 614 -1.83 -34.81 -2.51
C VAL A 614 -1.30 -36.19 -2.85
N VAL A 615 -0.04 -36.27 -3.18
CA VAL A 615 0.64 -37.50 -3.60
C VAL A 615 1.59 -37.95 -2.50
N THR A 616 1.40 -39.19 -1.99
CA THR A 616 2.23 -39.78 -0.96
C THR A 616 3.07 -40.90 -1.57
N PRO A 617 4.39 -40.78 -1.72
CA PRO A 617 5.26 -41.82 -2.20
C PRO A 617 5.32 -42.98 -1.21
N LEU A 618 5.24 -44.25 -1.71
CA LEU A 618 5.21 -45.45 -0.87
C LEU A 618 6.54 -46.22 -0.84
N ASN A 619 7.27 -46.27 -1.94
CA ASN A 619 8.52 -47.04 -2.06
C ASN A 619 9.78 -46.20 -1.99
N HIS A 620 9.84 -45.09 -2.72
CA HIS A 620 11.03 -44.24 -2.84
C HIS A 620 10.65 -42.74 -2.71
N THR A 621 11.57 -41.96 -2.15
CA THR A 621 11.46 -40.50 -2.11
C THR A 621 11.56 -39.92 -3.51
N VAL A 622 10.68 -38.99 -3.85
CA VAL A 622 10.77 -38.24 -5.12
C VAL A 622 12.02 -37.37 -5.11
N PRO A 623 12.95 -37.52 -6.08
CA PRO A 623 14.20 -36.78 -6.12
C PRO A 623 14.00 -35.34 -6.63
N VAL A 624 13.24 -34.53 -5.92
CA VAL A 624 12.79 -33.19 -6.32
C VAL A 624 13.94 -32.29 -6.80
N LEU A 625 15.09 -32.35 -6.13
CA LEU A 625 16.26 -31.55 -6.49
C LEU A 625 17.00 -32.03 -7.74
N LYS A 626 16.75 -33.28 -8.18
CA LYS A 626 17.42 -33.89 -9.36
C LYS A 626 16.54 -33.86 -10.61
N LEU A 627 15.27 -33.42 -10.52
CA LEU A 627 14.37 -33.29 -11.66
C LEU A 627 14.96 -32.31 -12.69
N ASP A 628 14.71 -32.51 -13.97
CA ASP A 628 15.02 -31.46 -14.94
C ASP A 628 14.10 -30.24 -14.75
N LEU A 629 14.43 -29.14 -15.40
CA LEU A 629 13.70 -27.87 -15.20
C LEU A 629 12.25 -27.96 -15.68
N LYS A 630 11.99 -28.75 -16.72
CA LYS A 630 10.65 -28.95 -17.29
C LYS A 630 9.76 -29.75 -16.32
N ASP A 631 10.28 -30.87 -15.83
CA ASP A 631 9.56 -31.74 -14.90
C ASP A 631 9.34 -31.05 -13.55
N PHE A 632 10.34 -30.29 -13.08
CA PHE A 632 10.24 -29.49 -11.87
C PHE A 632 9.13 -28.43 -11.98
N ASN A 633 9.09 -27.67 -13.08
CA ASN A 633 8.05 -26.66 -13.30
C ASN A 633 6.66 -27.29 -13.52
N THR A 634 6.59 -28.52 -13.99
CA THR A 634 5.34 -29.29 -14.10
C THR A 634 4.78 -29.64 -12.73
N LEU A 635 5.64 -30.00 -11.78
CA LEU A 635 5.21 -30.36 -10.41
C LEU A 635 4.90 -29.13 -9.56
N PHE A 636 5.71 -28.10 -9.64
CA PHE A 636 5.70 -26.97 -8.70
C PHE A 636 5.39 -25.62 -9.36
N GLY A 637 5.01 -25.63 -10.63
CA GLY A 637 4.55 -24.42 -11.32
C GLY A 637 3.08 -24.11 -11.03
N CYS A 638 2.72 -22.84 -11.16
CA CYS A 638 1.31 -22.43 -11.09
C CYS A 638 0.49 -22.83 -12.33
N SER A 639 1.13 -23.08 -13.45
CA SER A 639 0.51 -23.66 -14.63
C SER A 639 0.37 -25.16 -14.41
N ALA A 640 -0.85 -25.62 -14.14
CA ALA A 640 -1.12 -27.06 -14.16
C ALA A 640 -0.75 -27.63 -15.54
N GLY A 641 0.13 -28.59 -15.55
CA GLY A 641 0.49 -29.34 -16.74
C GLY A 641 -0.66 -30.17 -17.28
#